data_008bf4e2aaaa3ca109f23e7eb2661767
#
_entry.id   008bf4e2aaaa3ca109f23e7eb2661767
#
_cell.length_a   1.000
_cell.length_b   1.000
_cell.length_c   1.000
_cell.angle_alpha   90.00
_cell.angle_beta   90.00
_cell.angle_gamma   90.00
#
_symmetry.space_group_name_H-M   'P 1'
#
loop_
_entity.id
_entity.type
_entity.pdbx_description
1 polymer ?
#
loop_
_entity_poly.entity_id
_entity_poly.type
_entity_poly.pdbx_seq_one_letter_code
_entity_poly.pdbx_strand_id
1 'polypeptide(L)'
;MMGKIQIQTVKKAFPMIYAYATPQIREHDGWTKIGYTEKQEVAVRIKQQTHTSDIQTVEVWRGNAIFDDGSGDKFTDKDFHAYLRGQGIENKRNTEWFKVNGPKGHEMFISFRTNRGGCPKDALIPYTLRAEQAEAVRVTKEYYENNEEGEFLWNAKPRFGKTLSVYDFCKQIHATKILIVTNRPAIANSWYEDYKKFIGYESGFVFVSEADSLRAVPGVVNRQEYIDKFATKSTTKGFIEFLSLQDLKGSLYFGGKFDKLGFIKDIDWDVLIIDEAHEGVDTLKTDAAFDHINRRFTLHLSGTPFKALANDKFEDNAIFNWTYADEQNAKKNWQDEDGSNPYATLPRLSLFTYQMSEIVKNEIQQGIDLDGETEEFAFDLNEFFQTKNGAFVHAESVDRFLDAMTTQEKFPFSTEELRNELKHTFWLLDRVESAKALAKKLNEHPVFKDYAIILAAGDGRLDETDETAKSYDRVKAAIEKYEKTITLSVGQLTTGVTIPEWTAVLMLCNLKSPALYMQAAFRAQNPCMFRKGSDYYRKENAYVFDFDPARTLIIFEAFANDLSSDTMGGRGDTENRKQNLKELLNFFPVIGEDEEGEMIELNAEQVLTIPRKLKSKEVVRRGFMCNYLFQNISGIFSAPPEVIDIISKFTPVAEPNPKPIAVIPGTVEKLSINTNTGEVEITDKVAIGKSSALFGEKIYGVKQEEALRNGRHY
;
A
#
# COMPACT_ATOMS: atom_id res chain seq x y z
N MET A 1 9.81 26.94 21.19
CA MET A 1 8.50 26.87 20.53
C MET A 1 8.39 25.44 20.00
N MET A 2 7.41 24.66 20.45
CA MET A 2 7.22 23.31 19.92
C MET A 2 6.93 23.40 18.40
N GLY A 3 7.61 22.59 17.60
CA GLY A 3 7.53 22.63 16.14
C GLY A 3 6.09 22.39 15.64
N LYS A 4 5.60 23.33 14.87
CA LYS A 4 4.27 23.27 14.30
C LYS A 4 4.29 22.37 13.05
N ILE A 5 3.45 21.33 13.02
CA ILE A 5 3.29 20.50 11.84
C ILE A 5 2.66 21.31 10.68
N GLN A 6 3.17 21.14 9.47
CA GLN A 6 2.61 21.72 8.27
C GLN A 6 2.08 20.62 7.34
N ILE A 7 0.78 20.64 7.10
CA ILE A 7 0.10 19.70 6.22
C ILE A 7 -0.69 20.51 5.18
N GLN A 8 -0.52 20.16 3.92
CA GLN A 8 -1.33 20.65 2.81
C GLN A 8 -1.71 19.48 1.92
N THR A 9 -2.87 18.92 2.14
CA THR A 9 -3.37 17.76 1.42
C THR A 9 -3.85 18.11 0.02
N VAL A 10 -4.57 19.22 -0.11
CA VAL A 10 -5.26 19.60 -1.34
C VAL A 10 -4.76 20.93 -1.91
N LYS A 11 -4.82 21.02 -3.25
CA LYS A 11 -4.55 22.25 -3.98
C LYS A 11 -5.66 22.51 -4.97
N LYS A 12 -6.05 23.77 -5.15
CA LYS A 12 -7.08 24.17 -6.12
C LYS A 12 -6.68 23.70 -7.52
N ALA A 13 -7.60 23.08 -8.23
CA ALA A 13 -7.40 22.53 -9.55
C ALA A 13 -8.37 23.14 -10.55
N PHE A 14 -7.94 23.23 -11.80
CA PHE A 14 -8.71 23.80 -12.90
C PHE A 14 -8.78 22.76 -14.02
N PRO A 15 -9.67 21.74 -13.92
CA PRO A 15 -9.78 20.71 -14.94
C PRO A 15 -10.33 21.30 -16.23
N MET A 16 -9.49 21.47 -17.24
CA MET A 16 -9.79 22.09 -18.52
C MET A 16 -9.29 21.23 -19.67
N ILE A 17 -10.14 21.05 -20.69
CA ILE A 17 -9.67 20.69 -22.03
C ILE A 17 -9.40 21.97 -22.79
N TYR A 18 -8.33 21.99 -23.53
CA TYR A 18 -7.97 23.11 -24.40
C TYR A 18 -7.54 22.61 -25.77
N ALA A 19 -7.71 23.48 -26.74
CA ALA A 19 -7.30 23.19 -28.10
C ALA A 19 -6.56 24.38 -28.71
N TYR A 20 -5.46 24.08 -29.41
CA TYR A 20 -4.70 25.11 -30.12
C TYR A 20 -4.21 24.64 -31.48
N ALA A 21 -3.93 25.58 -32.34
CA ALA A 21 -3.32 25.40 -33.65
C ALA A 21 -1.95 26.08 -33.74
N THR A 22 -1.12 25.63 -34.66
CA THR A 22 0.20 26.19 -34.96
C THR A 22 0.26 26.65 -36.42
N PRO A 23 -0.29 27.82 -36.76
CA PRO A 23 -0.49 28.26 -38.16
C PRO A 23 0.78 28.34 -39.01
N GLN A 24 1.95 28.47 -38.34
CA GLN A 24 3.24 28.57 -39.03
C GLN A 24 3.79 27.20 -39.52
N ILE A 25 3.22 26.10 -39.02
CA ILE A 25 3.67 24.75 -39.34
C ILE A 25 2.73 24.16 -40.40
N ARG A 26 3.16 24.11 -41.68
CA ARG A 26 2.35 23.59 -42.79
C ARG A 26 1.87 22.13 -42.58
N GLU A 27 2.66 21.31 -41.87
CA GLU A 27 2.32 19.94 -41.54
C GLU A 27 1.13 19.81 -40.57
N HIS A 28 0.79 20.90 -39.89
CA HIS A 28 -0.33 21.01 -38.96
C HIS A 28 -1.55 21.73 -39.58
N ASP A 29 -1.53 21.99 -40.89
CA ASP A 29 -2.65 22.62 -41.55
C ASP A 29 -3.90 21.69 -41.51
N GLY A 30 -5.00 22.22 -40.94
CA GLY A 30 -6.19 21.44 -40.67
C GLY A 30 -6.15 20.53 -39.43
N TRP A 31 -5.05 20.57 -38.67
CA TRP A 31 -4.87 19.83 -37.40
C TRP A 31 -5.02 20.75 -36.21
N THR A 32 -5.66 20.22 -35.16
CA THR A 32 -5.76 20.90 -33.86
C THR A 32 -5.18 20.01 -32.79
N LYS A 33 -4.29 20.57 -31.96
CA LYS A 33 -3.82 19.87 -30.77
C LYS A 33 -4.82 20.05 -29.65
N ILE A 34 -5.20 18.95 -29.01
CA ILE A 34 -6.21 18.92 -27.94
C ILE A 34 -5.57 18.31 -26.70
N GLY A 35 -5.45 19.11 -25.63
CA GLY A 35 -4.81 18.70 -24.41
C GLY A 35 -5.62 18.98 -23.15
N TYR A 36 -5.10 18.54 -22.02
CA TYR A 36 -5.70 18.68 -20.71
C TYR A 36 -4.79 19.44 -19.73
N THR A 37 -5.36 20.23 -18.86
CA THR A 37 -4.67 20.82 -17.71
C THR A 37 -5.59 20.85 -16.50
N GLU A 38 -5.01 20.66 -15.31
CA GLU A 38 -5.72 20.90 -14.05
C GLU A 38 -4.87 21.67 -13.02
N LYS A 39 -3.57 21.83 -13.28
CA LYS A 39 -2.61 22.47 -12.35
C LYS A 39 -2.45 23.96 -12.60
N GLN A 40 -2.70 24.42 -13.80
CA GLN A 40 -2.40 25.77 -14.23
C GLN A 40 -3.37 26.25 -15.30
N GLU A 41 -3.37 27.56 -15.53
CA GLU A 41 -4.16 28.14 -16.60
C GLU A 41 -3.75 27.63 -17.97
N VAL A 42 -4.74 27.51 -18.87
CA VAL A 42 -4.55 27.01 -20.24
C VAL A 42 -3.46 27.77 -20.99
N ALA A 43 -3.45 29.09 -20.91
CA ALA A 43 -2.43 29.92 -21.59
C ALA A 43 -0.99 29.60 -21.13
N VAL A 44 -0.80 29.36 -19.83
CA VAL A 44 0.50 28.96 -19.25
C VAL A 44 0.90 27.58 -19.76
N ARG A 45 -0.06 26.66 -19.83
CA ARG A 45 0.20 25.29 -20.30
C ARG A 45 0.58 25.24 -21.78
N ILE A 46 -0.15 25.97 -22.64
CA ILE A 46 0.18 26.06 -24.07
C ILE A 46 1.59 26.65 -24.25
N LYS A 47 1.91 27.72 -23.52
CA LYS A 47 3.22 28.36 -23.59
C LYS A 47 4.35 27.42 -23.15
N GLN A 48 4.14 26.60 -22.15
CA GLN A 48 5.13 25.60 -21.71
C GLN A 48 5.39 24.53 -22.78
N GLN A 49 4.33 24.05 -23.43
CA GLN A 49 4.47 23.03 -24.48
C GLN A 49 5.18 23.51 -25.73
N THR A 50 5.26 24.83 -25.93
CA THR A 50 5.85 25.45 -27.13
C THR A 50 7.11 26.27 -26.83
N HIS A 51 7.57 26.28 -25.58
CA HIS A 51 8.68 27.13 -25.14
C HIS A 51 10.04 26.79 -25.74
N THR A 52 10.21 25.58 -26.28
CA THR A 52 11.44 25.13 -26.92
C THR A 52 11.57 25.54 -28.40
N SER A 53 10.50 26.08 -28.97
CA SER A 53 10.46 26.53 -30.36
C SER A 53 9.68 27.85 -30.41
N ASP A 54 10.21 28.87 -31.13
CA ASP A 54 9.55 30.15 -31.43
C ASP A 54 8.28 29.95 -32.31
N ILE A 55 7.44 28.99 -31.94
CA ILE A 55 6.24 28.61 -32.67
C ILE A 55 5.06 29.46 -32.16
N GLN A 56 4.45 30.20 -33.07
CA GLN A 56 3.25 30.93 -32.79
C GLN A 56 2.06 29.95 -32.62
N THR A 57 1.43 29.98 -31.46
CA THR A 57 0.25 29.18 -31.17
C THR A 57 -0.98 30.07 -31.12
N VAL A 58 -2.09 29.56 -31.59
CA VAL A 58 -3.40 30.21 -31.49
C VAL A 58 -4.31 29.24 -30.73
N GLU A 59 -4.71 29.68 -29.51
CA GLU A 59 -5.79 28.98 -28.79
C GLU A 59 -7.06 29.02 -29.60
N VAL A 60 -7.65 27.87 -29.87
CA VAL A 60 -8.84 27.75 -30.71
C VAL A 60 -10.09 27.71 -29.85
N TRP A 61 -10.08 26.91 -28.77
CA TRP A 61 -11.13 26.85 -27.78
C TRP A 61 -10.62 26.20 -26.47
N ARG A 62 -11.37 26.41 -25.40
CA ARG A 62 -11.22 25.74 -24.11
C ARG A 62 -12.58 25.49 -23.47
N GLY A 63 -12.64 24.53 -22.56
CA GLY A 63 -13.83 24.27 -21.76
C GLY A 63 -13.55 23.43 -20.54
N ASN A 64 -14.43 23.49 -19.54
CA ASN A 64 -14.31 22.69 -18.33
C ASN A 64 -14.37 21.20 -18.65
N ALA A 65 -13.43 20.43 -18.13
CA ALA A 65 -13.36 18.99 -18.29
C ALA A 65 -14.25 18.25 -17.27
N ILE A 66 -15.54 18.64 -17.25
CA ILE A 66 -16.56 18.14 -16.32
C ILE A 66 -17.84 17.94 -17.12
N PHE A 67 -18.50 16.80 -16.91
CA PHE A 67 -19.77 16.49 -17.57
C PHE A 67 -20.90 17.44 -17.12
N ASP A 68 -21.78 17.78 -18.05
CA ASP A 68 -22.90 18.72 -17.81
C ASP A 68 -24.17 18.04 -17.24
N ASP A 69 -24.08 16.81 -16.79
CA ASP A 69 -25.20 16.01 -16.28
C ASP A 69 -25.51 16.24 -14.79
N GLY A 70 -24.82 17.19 -14.17
CA GLY A 70 -24.99 17.50 -12.76
C GLY A 70 -24.28 16.54 -11.79
N SER A 71 -23.63 15.46 -12.28
CA SER A 71 -22.86 14.53 -11.47
C SER A 71 -21.61 15.19 -10.86
N GLY A 72 -21.01 16.12 -11.62
CA GLY A 72 -19.72 16.71 -11.29
C GLY A 72 -18.53 15.80 -11.63
N ASP A 73 -18.76 14.70 -12.37
CA ASP A 73 -17.72 13.83 -12.82
C ASP A 73 -16.81 14.53 -13.81
N LYS A 74 -15.50 14.33 -13.64
CA LYS A 74 -14.48 14.83 -14.56
C LYS A 74 -14.14 13.81 -15.62
N PHE A 75 -13.60 14.31 -16.71
CA PHE A 75 -12.96 13.51 -17.77
C PHE A 75 -11.60 14.14 -18.14
N THR A 76 -10.80 13.42 -18.88
CA THR A 76 -9.48 13.85 -19.33
C THR A 76 -9.44 14.02 -20.85
N ASP A 77 -8.33 14.53 -21.38
CA ASP A 77 -8.07 14.52 -22.82
C ASP A 77 -8.15 13.12 -23.41
N LYS A 78 -7.69 12.10 -22.68
CA LYS A 78 -7.73 10.70 -23.13
C LYS A 78 -9.15 10.21 -23.40
N ASP A 79 -10.10 10.56 -22.55
CA ASP A 79 -11.50 10.21 -22.70
C ASP A 79 -12.09 10.90 -23.95
N PHE A 80 -11.78 12.19 -24.10
CA PHE A 80 -12.21 12.95 -25.27
C PHE A 80 -11.51 12.50 -26.56
N HIS A 81 -10.21 12.17 -26.51
CA HIS A 81 -9.48 11.59 -27.64
C HIS A 81 -10.05 10.25 -28.08
N ALA A 82 -10.46 9.39 -27.15
CA ALA A 82 -11.14 8.14 -27.46
C ALA A 82 -12.47 8.39 -28.19
N TYR A 83 -13.26 9.36 -27.71
CA TYR A 83 -14.49 9.78 -28.39
C TYR A 83 -14.23 10.28 -29.81
N LEU A 84 -13.24 11.16 -30.02
CA LEU A 84 -12.92 11.68 -31.35
C LEU A 84 -12.51 10.56 -32.32
N ARG A 85 -11.70 9.60 -31.88
CA ARG A 85 -11.34 8.41 -32.67
C ARG A 85 -12.58 7.56 -32.98
N GLY A 86 -13.46 7.37 -32.02
CA GLY A 86 -14.74 6.67 -32.21
C GLY A 86 -15.67 7.35 -33.21
N GLN A 87 -15.57 8.67 -33.35
CA GLN A 87 -16.28 9.46 -34.36
C GLN A 87 -15.56 9.48 -35.73
N GLY A 88 -14.49 8.72 -35.90
CA GLY A 88 -13.73 8.63 -37.14
C GLY A 88 -12.83 9.84 -37.45
N ILE A 89 -12.53 10.66 -36.45
CA ILE A 89 -11.57 11.77 -36.63
C ILE A 89 -10.15 11.23 -36.68
N GLU A 90 -9.43 11.56 -37.75
CA GLU A 90 -8.04 11.16 -37.94
C GLU A 90 -7.14 11.73 -36.85
N ASN A 91 -6.33 10.87 -36.22
CA ASN A 91 -5.36 11.22 -35.19
C ASN A 91 -3.95 10.95 -35.68
N LYS A 92 -3.05 11.93 -35.55
CA LYS A 92 -1.63 11.73 -35.85
C LYS A 92 -1.07 10.71 -34.84
N ARG A 93 -0.59 9.59 -35.34
CA ARG A 93 -0.21 8.42 -34.50
C ARG A 93 0.64 8.80 -33.28
N ASN A 94 0.22 8.36 -32.12
CA ASN A 94 0.84 8.60 -30.82
C ASN A 94 0.98 10.09 -30.43
N THR A 95 0.09 10.94 -30.91
CA THR A 95 0.08 12.37 -30.57
C THR A 95 -1.30 12.86 -30.13
N GLU A 96 -1.35 14.08 -29.61
CA GLU A 96 -2.59 14.78 -29.24
C GLU A 96 -3.17 15.64 -30.42
N TRP A 97 -2.67 15.43 -31.65
CA TRP A 97 -3.11 16.13 -32.86
C TRP A 97 -4.25 15.39 -33.55
N PHE A 98 -5.34 16.09 -33.78
CA PHE A 98 -6.53 15.59 -34.47
C PHE A 98 -6.83 16.44 -35.71
N LYS A 99 -7.21 15.79 -36.80
CA LYS A 99 -7.57 16.45 -38.07
C LYS A 99 -9.01 16.98 -37.99
N VAL A 100 -9.17 18.05 -37.22
CA VAL A 100 -10.45 18.70 -36.97
C VAL A 100 -10.22 20.20 -36.86
N ASN A 101 -11.08 21.00 -37.49
CA ASN A 101 -11.03 22.45 -37.32
C ASN A 101 -11.58 22.86 -35.96
N GLY A 102 -11.22 24.08 -35.51
CA GLY A 102 -11.60 24.58 -34.21
C GLY A 102 -13.11 24.55 -33.90
N PRO A 103 -13.98 25.13 -34.73
CA PRO A 103 -15.41 25.14 -34.49
C PRO A 103 -16.01 23.75 -34.35
N LYS A 104 -15.67 22.83 -35.26
CA LYS A 104 -16.16 21.46 -35.23
C LYS A 104 -15.63 20.69 -34.04
N GLY A 105 -14.35 20.88 -33.67
CA GLY A 105 -13.75 20.28 -32.47
C GLY A 105 -14.43 20.75 -31.20
N HIS A 106 -14.80 22.01 -31.12
CA HIS A 106 -15.55 22.58 -29.99
C HIS A 106 -17.00 22.07 -29.92
N GLU A 107 -17.68 21.94 -31.05
CA GLU A 107 -19.02 21.34 -31.12
C GLU A 107 -18.99 19.87 -30.61
N MET A 108 -18.01 19.10 -31.05
CA MET A 108 -17.81 17.72 -30.59
C MET A 108 -17.49 17.65 -29.11
N PHE A 109 -16.69 18.60 -28.59
CA PHE A 109 -16.40 18.70 -27.16
C PHE A 109 -17.67 18.98 -26.34
N ILE A 110 -18.52 19.92 -26.77
CA ILE A 110 -19.78 20.19 -26.11
C ILE A 110 -20.70 18.96 -26.15
N SER A 111 -20.81 18.30 -27.29
CA SER A 111 -21.60 17.07 -27.44
C SER A 111 -21.09 15.96 -26.51
N PHE A 112 -19.77 15.75 -26.44
CA PHE A 112 -19.15 14.81 -25.53
C PHE A 112 -19.46 15.12 -24.07
N ARG A 113 -19.32 16.38 -23.68
CA ARG A 113 -19.56 16.86 -22.31
C ARG A 113 -21.02 16.71 -21.88
N THR A 114 -21.95 16.98 -22.78
CA THR A 114 -23.39 16.91 -22.50
C THR A 114 -23.92 15.46 -22.51
N ASN A 115 -23.44 14.64 -23.44
CA ASN A 115 -23.97 13.30 -23.68
C ASN A 115 -23.06 12.17 -23.18
N ARG A 116 -22.02 12.46 -22.41
CA ARG A 116 -20.95 11.50 -22.01
C ARG A 116 -20.36 10.74 -23.20
N GLY A 117 -20.30 11.38 -24.35
CA GLY A 117 -19.78 10.79 -25.56
C GLY A 117 -20.74 9.86 -26.29
N GLY A 118 -21.98 9.69 -25.83
CA GLY A 118 -22.95 8.78 -26.44
C GLY A 118 -22.52 7.32 -26.39
N CYS A 119 -21.45 6.99 -25.67
CA CYS A 119 -21.05 5.61 -25.48
C CYS A 119 -22.06 4.90 -24.58
N PRO A 120 -22.59 3.74 -24.97
CA PRO A 120 -23.33 2.87 -24.06
C PRO A 120 -22.50 2.64 -22.82
N LYS A 121 -23.12 2.56 -21.63
CA LYS A 121 -22.42 2.26 -20.35
C LYS A 121 -21.56 0.99 -20.43
N ASP A 122 -21.80 0.14 -21.41
CA ASP A 122 -21.15 -1.16 -21.63
C ASP A 122 -20.16 -1.16 -22.81
N ALA A 123 -19.83 -0.02 -23.43
CA ALA A 123 -18.84 0.03 -24.50
C ALA A 123 -17.43 -0.19 -23.94
N LEU A 124 -16.65 -1.06 -24.62
CA LEU A 124 -15.25 -1.30 -24.29
C LEU A 124 -14.46 0.01 -24.31
N ILE A 125 -13.68 0.26 -23.29
CA ILE A 125 -12.81 1.42 -23.20
C ILE A 125 -11.52 1.13 -23.98
N PRO A 126 -11.21 1.88 -25.04
CA PRO A 126 -9.91 1.77 -25.69
C PRO A 126 -8.82 2.18 -24.69
N TYR A 127 -7.80 1.36 -24.56
CA TYR A 127 -6.68 1.65 -23.67
C TYR A 127 -5.36 1.66 -24.43
N THR A 128 -4.40 2.38 -23.90
CA THR A 128 -2.99 2.31 -24.27
C THR A 128 -2.22 2.05 -23.00
N LEU A 129 -1.41 0.99 -23.00
CA LEU A 129 -0.54 0.70 -21.86
C LEU A 129 0.48 1.84 -21.69
N ARG A 130 0.78 2.19 -20.44
CA ARG A 130 1.92 3.03 -20.13
C ARG A 130 3.22 2.30 -20.48
N ALA A 131 4.33 3.04 -20.61
CA ALA A 131 5.61 2.48 -21.03
C ALA A 131 6.04 1.27 -20.17
N GLU A 132 5.95 1.40 -18.85
CA GLU A 132 6.29 0.33 -17.91
C GLU A 132 5.33 -0.86 -17.97
N GLN A 133 4.05 -0.62 -18.23
CA GLN A 133 3.07 -1.69 -18.42
C GLN A 133 3.35 -2.47 -19.72
N ALA A 134 3.63 -1.73 -20.80
CA ALA A 134 3.99 -2.33 -22.08
C ALA A 134 5.31 -3.13 -21.98
N GLU A 135 6.27 -2.62 -21.23
CA GLU A 135 7.54 -3.30 -20.99
C GLU A 135 7.35 -4.59 -20.16
N ALA A 136 6.53 -4.55 -19.09
CA ALA A 136 6.19 -5.74 -18.33
C ALA A 136 5.58 -6.83 -19.21
N VAL A 137 4.63 -6.45 -20.06
CA VAL A 137 3.98 -7.38 -21.01
C VAL A 137 5.00 -7.92 -22.01
N ARG A 138 5.86 -7.06 -22.57
CA ARG A 138 6.88 -7.43 -23.57
C ARG A 138 7.87 -8.47 -23.03
N VAL A 139 8.49 -8.18 -21.87
CA VAL A 139 9.50 -9.09 -21.29
C VAL A 139 8.88 -10.41 -20.83
N THR A 140 7.66 -10.37 -20.31
CA THR A 140 6.95 -11.59 -19.91
C THR A 140 6.59 -12.44 -21.13
N LYS A 141 6.17 -11.81 -22.23
CA LYS A 141 5.89 -12.52 -23.48
C LYS A 141 7.14 -13.16 -24.07
N GLU A 142 8.26 -12.44 -24.11
CA GLU A 142 9.55 -13.01 -24.54
C GLU A 142 9.97 -14.20 -23.68
N TYR A 143 9.78 -14.10 -22.35
CA TYR A 143 10.08 -15.21 -21.45
C TYR A 143 9.14 -16.40 -21.69
N TYR A 144 7.82 -16.16 -21.86
CA TYR A 144 6.81 -17.17 -22.18
C TYR A 144 7.11 -17.93 -23.49
N GLU A 145 7.60 -17.23 -24.53
CA GLU A 145 7.92 -17.81 -25.82
C GLU A 145 9.17 -18.72 -25.75
N ASN A 146 10.08 -18.47 -24.80
CA ASN A 146 11.34 -19.18 -24.69
C ASN A 146 11.36 -20.25 -23.58
N ASN A 147 10.31 -20.34 -22.74
CA ASN A 147 10.27 -21.27 -21.60
C ASN A 147 8.94 -22.02 -21.58
N GLU A 148 8.98 -23.33 -21.80
CA GLU A 148 7.85 -24.21 -21.54
C GLU A 148 7.69 -24.40 -20.01
N GLU A 149 6.46 -24.32 -19.51
CA GLU A 149 6.14 -24.38 -18.07
C GLU A 149 6.89 -23.33 -17.20
N GLY A 150 7.16 -22.16 -17.79
CA GLY A 150 7.87 -21.07 -17.12
C GLY A 150 7.04 -20.39 -16.02
N GLU A 151 7.74 -19.86 -15.03
CA GLU A 151 7.17 -19.01 -13.99
C GLU A 151 7.81 -17.62 -14.05
N PHE A 152 6.99 -16.57 -13.99
CA PHE A 152 7.44 -15.18 -14.07
C PHE A 152 6.83 -14.35 -12.94
N LEU A 153 7.59 -13.40 -12.39
CA LEU A 153 7.15 -12.54 -11.29
C LEU A 153 7.05 -11.08 -11.73
N TRP A 154 5.88 -10.47 -11.53
CA TRP A 154 5.71 -9.02 -11.55
C TRP A 154 5.76 -8.48 -10.13
N ASN A 155 6.89 -7.89 -9.76
CA ASN A 155 7.06 -7.08 -8.58
C ASN A 155 6.66 -5.64 -8.93
N ALA A 156 5.37 -5.39 -8.99
CA ALA A 156 4.85 -4.11 -9.38
C ALA A 156 4.00 -3.52 -8.26
N LYS A 157 4.40 -2.33 -7.80
CA LYS A 157 3.73 -1.61 -6.71
C LYS A 157 2.21 -1.55 -6.88
N PRO A 158 1.43 -1.34 -5.79
CA PRO A 158 0.00 -1.08 -5.91
C PRO A 158 -0.29 0.04 -6.92
N ARG A 159 -1.32 -0.11 -7.73
CA ARG A 159 -1.74 0.80 -8.83
C ARG A 159 -0.82 0.85 -10.06
N PHE A 160 0.05 -0.09 -10.18
CA PHE A 160 0.72 -0.33 -11.47
C PHE A 160 -0.31 -0.55 -12.61
N GLY A 161 -1.51 -1.03 -12.30
CA GLY A 161 -2.50 -1.48 -13.29
C GLY A 161 -2.27 -2.92 -13.71
N LYS A 162 -1.86 -3.76 -12.75
CA LYS A 162 -1.55 -5.18 -12.98
C LYS A 162 -2.65 -5.90 -13.74
N THR A 163 -3.92 -5.73 -13.34
CA THR A 163 -5.07 -6.41 -13.96
C THR A 163 -5.17 -6.13 -15.45
N LEU A 164 -5.13 -4.85 -15.85
CA LEU A 164 -5.17 -4.46 -17.27
C LEU A 164 -3.97 -5.02 -18.05
N SER A 165 -2.78 -4.91 -17.48
CA SER A 165 -1.55 -5.41 -18.11
C SER A 165 -1.56 -6.94 -18.26
N VAL A 166 -2.13 -7.67 -17.29
CA VAL A 166 -2.31 -9.13 -17.38
C VAL A 166 -3.29 -9.49 -18.50
N TYR A 167 -4.39 -8.79 -18.60
CA TYR A 167 -5.34 -9.03 -19.70
C TYR A 167 -4.72 -8.75 -21.07
N ASP A 168 -3.90 -7.71 -21.18
CA ASP A 168 -3.17 -7.40 -22.40
C ASP A 168 -2.12 -8.48 -22.73
N PHE A 169 -1.37 -8.96 -21.72
CA PHE A 169 -0.45 -10.09 -21.86
C PHE A 169 -1.18 -11.34 -22.39
N CYS A 170 -2.27 -11.74 -21.72
CA CYS A 170 -3.06 -12.90 -22.15
C CYS A 170 -3.58 -12.76 -23.60
N LYS A 171 -3.98 -11.56 -23.98
CA LYS A 171 -4.39 -11.25 -25.36
C LYS A 171 -3.23 -11.40 -26.35
N GLN A 172 -2.02 -10.92 -25.99
CA GLN A 172 -0.85 -10.97 -26.88
C GLN A 172 -0.30 -12.38 -27.08
N ILE A 173 -0.47 -13.28 -26.11
CA ILE A 173 -0.09 -14.70 -26.22
C ILE A 173 -1.25 -15.57 -26.73
N HIS A 174 -2.39 -14.98 -27.08
CA HIS A 174 -3.60 -15.68 -27.54
C HIS A 174 -4.13 -16.73 -26.55
N ALA A 175 -3.98 -16.48 -25.23
CA ALA A 175 -4.51 -17.37 -24.22
C ALA A 175 -6.03 -17.44 -24.28
N THR A 176 -6.59 -18.64 -24.17
CA THR A 176 -8.03 -18.93 -24.21
C THR A 176 -8.59 -19.45 -22.90
N LYS A 177 -7.73 -20.04 -22.07
CA LYS A 177 -8.04 -20.63 -20.77
C LYS A 177 -7.16 -19.99 -19.71
N ILE A 178 -7.74 -19.05 -18.96
CA ILE A 178 -7.02 -18.22 -17.99
C ILE A 178 -7.56 -18.53 -16.60
N LEU A 179 -6.70 -18.97 -15.69
CA LEU A 179 -7.04 -19.20 -14.29
C LEU A 179 -6.41 -18.13 -13.41
N ILE A 180 -7.24 -17.42 -12.66
CA ILE A 180 -6.80 -16.41 -11.68
C ILE A 180 -7.05 -16.97 -10.28
N VAL A 181 -5.99 -17.09 -9.49
CA VAL A 181 -6.06 -17.55 -8.09
C VAL A 181 -5.55 -16.44 -7.18
N THR A 182 -6.30 -16.13 -6.14
CA THR A 182 -5.91 -15.14 -5.14
C THR A 182 -6.15 -15.65 -3.72
N ASN A 183 -5.34 -15.20 -2.78
CA ASN A 183 -5.61 -15.40 -1.35
C ASN A 183 -6.73 -14.47 -0.81
N ARG A 184 -7.15 -13.47 -1.62
CA ARG A 184 -8.11 -12.44 -1.23
C ARG A 184 -9.31 -12.38 -2.17
N PRO A 185 -10.34 -13.16 -1.91
CA PRO A 185 -11.54 -13.19 -2.78
C PRO A 185 -12.20 -11.82 -2.97
N ALA A 186 -12.03 -10.89 -2.04
CA ALA A 186 -12.58 -9.53 -2.12
C ALA A 186 -12.12 -8.72 -3.36
N ILE A 187 -10.98 -9.08 -3.97
CA ILE A 187 -10.51 -8.42 -5.20
C ILE A 187 -11.20 -8.92 -6.48
N ALA A 188 -12.06 -9.94 -6.37
CA ALA A 188 -12.81 -10.47 -7.51
C ALA A 188 -13.56 -9.38 -8.28
N ASN A 189 -14.18 -8.44 -7.57
CA ASN A 189 -14.89 -7.30 -8.16
C ASN A 189 -13.97 -6.44 -9.03
N SER A 190 -12.74 -6.19 -8.60
CA SER A 190 -11.76 -5.40 -9.36
C SER A 190 -11.37 -6.09 -10.66
N TRP A 191 -11.13 -7.41 -10.63
CA TRP A 191 -10.84 -8.20 -11.81
C TRP A 191 -12.01 -8.22 -12.79
N TYR A 192 -13.24 -8.38 -12.29
CA TYR A 192 -14.43 -8.38 -13.11
C TYR A 192 -14.72 -7.00 -13.72
N GLU A 193 -14.60 -5.92 -12.95
CA GLU A 193 -14.80 -4.54 -13.46
C GLU A 193 -13.81 -4.21 -14.60
N ASP A 194 -12.54 -4.60 -14.46
CA ASP A 194 -11.55 -4.41 -15.50
C ASP A 194 -11.82 -5.33 -16.72
N TYR A 195 -12.27 -6.59 -16.49
CA TYR A 195 -12.76 -7.45 -17.58
C TYR A 195 -13.89 -6.76 -18.34
N LYS A 196 -14.90 -6.24 -17.65
CA LYS A 196 -16.06 -5.57 -18.27
C LYS A 196 -15.64 -4.35 -19.09
N LYS A 197 -14.67 -3.57 -18.59
CA LYS A 197 -14.17 -2.36 -19.27
C LYS A 197 -13.30 -2.63 -20.49
N PHE A 198 -12.43 -3.65 -20.45
CA PHE A 198 -11.35 -3.81 -21.41
C PHE A 198 -11.46 -5.04 -22.28
N ILE A 199 -12.19 -6.06 -21.87
CA ILE A 199 -12.40 -7.30 -22.63
C ILE A 199 -13.86 -7.38 -23.07
N GLY A 200 -14.80 -7.39 -22.13
CA GLY A 200 -16.23 -7.47 -22.35
C GLY A 200 -16.69 -8.77 -22.97
N TYR A 201 -17.97 -9.06 -22.83
CA TYR A 201 -18.59 -10.28 -23.37
C TYR A 201 -18.54 -10.36 -24.90
N GLU A 202 -18.59 -9.24 -25.61
CA GLU A 202 -18.54 -9.18 -27.08
C GLU A 202 -17.23 -9.71 -27.68
N SER A 203 -16.15 -9.77 -26.85
CA SER A 203 -14.89 -10.38 -27.27
C SER A 203 -14.97 -11.89 -27.52
N GLY A 204 -16.02 -12.54 -27.01
CA GLY A 204 -16.19 -14.00 -26.98
C GLY A 204 -15.54 -14.66 -25.76
N PHE A 205 -15.01 -13.90 -24.83
CA PHE A 205 -14.53 -14.41 -23.54
C PHE A 205 -15.65 -14.40 -22.50
N VAL A 206 -15.67 -15.40 -21.63
CA VAL A 206 -16.65 -15.53 -20.54
C VAL A 206 -15.91 -15.42 -19.21
N PHE A 207 -16.42 -14.59 -18.29
CA PHE A 207 -15.88 -14.51 -16.93
C PHE A 207 -16.65 -15.46 -16.02
N VAL A 208 -15.94 -16.44 -15.46
CA VAL A 208 -16.49 -17.50 -14.62
C VAL A 208 -16.02 -17.31 -13.18
N SER A 209 -16.94 -17.30 -12.25
CA SER A 209 -16.61 -17.21 -10.81
C SER A 209 -17.77 -17.71 -9.94
N GLU A 210 -17.42 -18.33 -8.82
CA GLU A 210 -18.34 -18.68 -7.74
C GLU A 210 -18.09 -17.86 -6.47
N ALA A 211 -17.26 -16.83 -6.55
CA ALA A 211 -17.03 -15.90 -5.43
C ALA A 211 -18.35 -15.23 -5.02
N ASP A 212 -18.64 -15.23 -3.72
CA ASP A 212 -19.90 -14.71 -3.18
C ASP A 212 -20.15 -13.24 -3.58
N SER A 213 -19.10 -12.43 -3.65
CA SER A 213 -19.15 -11.02 -4.09
C SER A 213 -19.59 -10.86 -5.56
N LEU A 214 -19.44 -11.88 -6.39
CA LEU A 214 -19.78 -11.87 -7.81
C LEU A 214 -21.03 -12.69 -8.18
N ARG A 215 -21.56 -13.47 -7.25
CA ARG A 215 -22.66 -14.46 -7.52
C ARG A 215 -23.91 -13.83 -8.12
N ALA A 216 -24.25 -12.59 -7.78
CA ALA A 216 -25.42 -11.87 -8.29
C ALA A 216 -25.09 -10.78 -9.30
N VAL A 217 -23.85 -10.72 -9.77
CA VAL A 217 -23.39 -9.64 -10.67
C VAL A 217 -23.75 -10.02 -12.11
N PRO A 218 -24.52 -9.19 -12.84
CA PRO A 218 -24.88 -9.46 -14.22
C PRO A 218 -23.64 -9.63 -15.10
N GLY A 219 -23.61 -10.73 -15.88
CA GLY A 219 -22.50 -11.03 -16.81
C GLY A 219 -21.40 -11.92 -16.21
N VAL A 220 -21.43 -12.22 -14.91
CA VAL A 220 -20.64 -13.29 -14.31
C VAL A 220 -21.39 -14.61 -14.45
N VAL A 221 -20.69 -15.64 -14.85
CA VAL A 221 -21.23 -16.99 -15.11
C VAL A 221 -20.68 -17.94 -14.06
N ASN A 222 -21.53 -18.80 -13.48
CA ASN A 222 -21.04 -19.87 -12.63
C ASN A 222 -20.50 -21.04 -13.47
N ARG A 223 -19.72 -21.95 -12.86
CA ARG A 223 -19.07 -23.06 -13.59
C ARG A 223 -20.06 -23.98 -14.29
N GLN A 224 -21.16 -24.33 -13.63
CA GLN A 224 -22.17 -25.20 -14.22
C GLN A 224 -22.82 -24.52 -15.42
N GLU A 225 -23.15 -23.27 -15.32
CA GLU A 225 -23.70 -22.50 -16.42
C GLU A 225 -22.73 -22.36 -17.60
N TYR A 226 -21.42 -22.21 -17.31
CA TYR A 226 -20.39 -22.19 -18.36
C TYR A 226 -20.36 -23.52 -19.11
N ILE A 227 -20.33 -24.64 -18.39
CA ILE A 227 -20.33 -25.99 -18.99
C ILE A 227 -21.58 -26.20 -19.85
N ASP A 228 -22.76 -25.86 -19.33
CA ASP A 228 -24.03 -26.14 -19.99
C ASP A 228 -24.29 -25.24 -21.20
N LYS A 229 -23.88 -23.97 -21.17
CA LYS A 229 -24.32 -22.97 -22.15
C LYS A 229 -23.22 -22.40 -23.04
N PHE A 230 -21.97 -22.39 -22.55
CA PHE A 230 -20.88 -21.66 -23.22
C PHE A 230 -19.74 -22.55 -23.74
N ALA A 231 -19.40 -23.63 -23.04
CA ALA A 231 -18.25 -24.48 -23.38
C ALA A 231 -18.28 -25.03 -24.81
N THR A 232 -19.47 -25.30 -25.35
CA THR A 232 -19.65 -25.82 -26.70
C THR A 232 -20.13 -24.78 -27.72
N LYS A 233 -20.33 -23.53 -27.29
CA LYS A 233 -20.85 -22.46 -28.13
C LYS A 233 -19.78 -21.91 -29.06
N SER A 234 -20.02 -21.92 -30.37
CA SER A 234 -19.05 -21.47 -31.37
C SER A 234 -18.61 -20.00 -31.25
N THR A 235 -19.40 -19.17 -30.54
CA THR A 235 -19.07 -17.77 -30.28
C THR A 235 -18.16 -17.60 -29.08
N THR A 236 -17.98 -18.62 -28.24
CA THR A 236 -17.07 -18.58 -27.08
C THR A 236 -15.65 -18.85 -27.57
N LYS A 237 -14.78 -17.86 -27.45
CA LYS A 237 -13.35 -17.94 -27.81
C LYS A 237 -12.48 -18.41 -26.67
N GLY A 238 -12.91 -18.17 -25.44
CA GLY A 238 -12.18 -18.54 -24.23
C GLY A 238 -12.93 -18.13 -22.97
N PHE A 239 -12.33 -18.41 -21.83
CA PHE A 239 -12.89 -18.03 -20.55
C PHE A 239 -11.80 -17.68 -19.53
N ILE A 240 -12.19 -16.92 -18.53
CA ILE A 240 -11.38 -16.50 -17.39
C ILE A 240 -12.08 -17.05 -16.15
N GLU A 241 -11.43 -17.96 -15.45
CA GLU A 241 -11.91 -18.48 -14.17
C GLU A 241 -11.25 -17.73 -13.03
N PHE A 242 -12.05 -17.19 -12.12
CA PHE A 242 -11.55 -16.54 -10.90
C PHE A 242 -11.86 -17.41 -9.68
N LEU A 243 -10.83 -17.76 -8.92
CA LEU A 243 -10.88 -18.71 -7.81
C LEU A 243 -10.16 -18.20 -6.57
N SER A 244 -10.68 -18.48 -5.38
CA SER A 244 -9.94 -18.23 -4.15
C SER A 244 -8.95 -19.36 -3.85
N LEU A 245 -7.81 -19.00 -3.25
CA LEU A 245 -6.83 -19.99 -2.76
C LEU A 245 -7.42 -20.90 -1.68
N GLN A 246 -8.36 -20.41 -0.88
CA GLN A 246 -9.06 -21.20 0.13
C GLN A 246 -9.96 -22.27 -0.51
N ASP A 247 -10.66 -21.92 -1.60
CA ASP A 247 -11.44 -22.90 -2.35
C ASP A 247 -10.56 -23.96 -2.97
N LEU A 248 -9.41 -23.56 -3.54
CA LEU A 248 -8.43 -24.47 -4.11
C LEU A 248 -7.93 -25.45 -3.03
N LYS A 249 -7.40 -24.96 -1.92
CA LYS A 249 -6.89 -25.77 -0.80
C LYS A 249 -7.97 -26.64 -0.14
N GLY A 250 -9.22 -26.25 -0.21
CA GLY A 250 -10.35 -27.03 0.32
C GLY A 250 -10.73 -28.22 -0.53
N SER A 251 -10.36 -28.25 -1.81
CA SER A 251 -10.74 -29.30 -2.76
C SER A 251 -9.89 -30.55 -2.63
N LEU A 252 -10.56 -31.71 -2.73
CA LEU A 252 -9.94 -33.05 -2.70
C LEU A 252 -8.87 -33.21 -3.80
N TYR A 253 -9.07 -32.63 -4.96
CA TYR A 253 -8.18 -32.69 -6.11
C TYR A 253 -6.87 -31.91 -5.88
N PHE A 254 -6.82 -31.02 -4.88
CA PHE A 254 -5.70 -30.14 -4.55
C PHE A 254 -5.23 -30.31 -3.09
N GLY A 255 -5.46 -31.50 -2.52
CA GLY A 255 -5.00 -31.87 -1.18
C GLY A 255 -5.96 -31.51 -0.02
N GLY A 256 -7.18 -31.08 -0.32
CA GLY A 256 -8.24 -30.78 0.65
C GLY A 256 -9.16 -31.97 0.95
N LYS A 257 -10.39 -31.67 1.39
CA LYS A 257 -11.34 -32.67 1.86
C LYS A 257 -12.68 -32.68 1.10
N PHE A 258 -12.98 -31.66 0.32
CA PHE A 258 -14.26 -31.48 -0.35
C PHE A 258 -14.19 -31.92 -1.82
N ASP A 259 -15.17 -32.66 -2.28
CA ASP A 259 -15.30 -33.02 -3.70
C ASP A 259 -15.85 -31.84 -4.49
N LYS A 260 -14.94 -30.94 -4.86
CA LYS A 260 -15.19 -29.74 -5.67
C LYS A 260 -13.99 -29.44 -6.57
N LEU A 261 -14.20 -28.67 -7.62
CA LEU A 261 -13.14 -28.21 -8.53
C LEU A 261 -12.51 -29.30 -9.43
N GLY A 262 -13.18 -30.45 -9.63
CA GLY A 262 -12.74 -31.43 -10.64
C GLY A 262 -12.56 -30.82 -12.01
N PHE A 263 -13.49 -29.93 -12.42
CA PHE A 263 -13.42 -29.18 -13.65
C PHE A 263 -12.09 -28.39 -13.82
N ILE A 264 -11.60 -27.77 -12.73
CA ILE A 264 -10.34 -26.99 -12.74
C ILE A 264 -9.14 -27.88 -12.99
N LYS A 265 -9.14 -29.10 -12.40
CA LYS A 265 -8.06 -30.08 -12.55
C LYS A 265 -7.99 -30.64 -13.97
N ASP A 266 -9.15 -30.84 -14.61
CA ASP A 266 -9.24 -31.50 -15.92
C ASP A 266 -8.90 -30.59 -17.10
N ILE A 267 -8.65 -29.29 -16.85
CA ILE A 267 -8.29 -28.31 -17.86
C ILE A 267 -6.77 -28.13 -17.94
N ASP A 268 -6.25 -28.14 -19.17
CA ASP A 268 -4.92 -27.63 -19.44
C ASP A 268 -5.00 -26.12 -19.63
N TRP A 269 -4.53 -25.38 -18.63
CA TRP A 269 -4.59 -23.92 -18.60
C TRP A 269 -3.47 -23.30 -19.43
N ASP A 270 -3.79 -22.28 -20.22
CA ASP A 270 -2.77 -21.53 -20.94
C ASP A 270 -1.93 -20.70 -19.94
N VAL A 271 -2.60 -20.07 -18.98
CA VAL A 271 -1.96 -19.23 -17.95
C VAL A 271 -2.64 -19.41 -16.59
N LEU A 272 -1.82 -19.65 -15.57
CA LEU A 272 -2.18 -19.52 -14.16
C LEU A 272 -1.66 -18.17 -13.67
N ILE A 273 -2.54 -17.33 -13.14
CA ILE A 273 -2.22 -16.05 -12.55
C ILE A 273 -2.40 -16.17 -11.04
N ILE A 274 -1.34 -15.89 -10.27
CA ILE A 274 -1.35 -15.90 -8.81
C ILE A 274 -1.27 -14.45 -8.34
N ASP A 275 -2.40 -13.90 -7.92
CA ASP A 275 -2.46 -12.51 -7.44
C ASP A 275 -2.21 -12.44 -5.93
N GLU A 276 -1.44 -11.42 -5.51
CA GLU A 276 -0.89 -11.27 -4.13
C GLU A 276 -0.07 -12.50 -3.71
N ALA A 277 0.84 -12.93 -4.57
CA ALA A 277 1.66 -14.15 -4.41
C ALA A 277 2.46 -14.22 -3.10
N HIS A 278 2.72 -13.09 -2.45
CA HIS A 278 3.41 -12.99 -1.16
C HIS A 278 2.54 -13.38 0.05
N GLU A 279 1.20 -13.49 -0.12
CA GLU A 279 0.29 -13.81 0.97
C GLU A 279 -0.15 -15.28 0.92
N GLY A 280 0.31 -16.06 1.89
CA GLY A 280 -0.16 -17.43 2.10
C GLY A 280 0.27 -18.45 1.04
N VAL A 281 1.09 -18.06 0.05
CA VAL A 281 1.56 -18.91 -1.03
C VAL A 281 2.80 -19.74 -0.62
N ASP A 282 3.56 -19.28 0.38
CA ASP A 282 4.80 -19.92 0.85
C ASP A 282 4.60 -21.10 1.82
N THR A 283 3.50 -21.83 1.74
CA THR A 283 3.33 -23.04 2.53
C THR A 283 3.45 -24.26 1.64
N LEU A 284 4.12 -25.33 2.12
CA LEU A 284 4.21 -26.63 1.44
C LEU A 284 2.87 -27.14 0.88
N LYS A 285 1.76 -26.81 1.56
CA LYS A 285 0.39 -27.16 1.10
C LYS A 285 -0.07 -26.33 -0.09
N THR A 286 0.42 -25.11 -0.22
CA THR A 286 0.03 -24.22 -1.32
C THR A 286 0.76 -24.60 -2.59
N ASP A 287 2.07 -24.82 -2.48
CA ASP A 287 2.88 -25.29 -3.61
C ASP A 287 2.34 -26.63 -4.13
N ALA A 288 2.06 -27.58 -3.23
CA ALA A 288 1.42 -28.84 -3.60
C ALA A 288 0.06 -28.68 -4.27
N ALA A 289 -0.74 -27.67 -3.91
CA ALA A 289 -2.02 -27.41 -4.58
C ALA A 289 -1.82 -26.88 -6.01
N PHE A 290 -0.86 -26.00 -6.23
CA PHE A 290 -0.56 -25.48 -7.56
C PHE A 290 0.10 -26.52 -8.48
N ASP A 291 0.89 -27.45 -7.94
CA ASP A 291 1.50 -28.56 -8.69
C ASP A 291 0.45 -29.48 -9.34
N HIS A 292 -0.77 -29.51 -8.82
CA HIS A 292 -1.86 -30.30 -9.39
C HIS A 292 -2.67 -29.56 -10.47
N ILE A 293 -2.30 -28.34 -10.83
CA ILE A 293 -2.94 -27.57 -11.91
C ILE A 293 -2.10 -27.71 -13.17
N ASN A 294 -2.65 -28.36 -14.19
CA ASN A 294 -2.01 -28.44 -15.49
C ASN A 294 -2.00 -27.07 -16.14
N ARG A 295 -0.83 -26.51 -16.39
CA ARG A 295 -0.68 -25.16 -16.96
C ARG A 295 0.58 -25.03 -17.79
N ARG A 296 0.52 -24.23 -18.81
CA ARG A 296 1.68 -23.90 -19.64
C ARG A 296 2.57 -22.83 -19.01
N PHE A 297 1.98 -21.88 -18.26
CA PHE A 297 2.70 -20.73 -17.72
C PHE A 297 2.10 -20.26 -16.40
N THR A 298 2.97 -19.80 -15.49
CA THR A 298 2.54 -19.17 -14.24
C THR A 298 3.03 -17.72 -14.18
N LEU A 299 2.10 -16.78 -13.96
CA LEU A 299 2.41 -15.39 -13.73
C LEU A 299 2.09 -15.03 -12.27
N HIS A 300 3.12 -14.72 -11.49
CA HIS A 300 3.00 -14.26 -10.13
C HIS A 300 2.89 -12.74 -10.09
N LEU A 301 1.90 -12.21 -9.39
CA LEU A 301 1.69 -10.77 -9.20
C LEU A 301 1.89 -10.42 -7.74
N SER A 302 2.74 -9.46 -7.45
CA SER A 302 2.95 -8.96 -6.11
C SER A 302 3.37 -7.50 -6.11
N GLY A 303 2.84 -6.74 -5.14
CA GLY A 303 3.35 -5.41 -4.81
C GLY A 303 4.52 -5.45 -3.82
N THR A 304 4.79 -6.62 -3.22
CA THR A 304 5.79 -6.81 -2.16
C THR A 304 6.32 -8.24 -2.17
N PRO A 305 7.07 -8.67 -3.20
CA PRO A 305 7.49 -10.06 -3.38
C PRO A 305 8.73 -10.45 -2.56
N PHE A 306 9.04 -9.75 -1.48
CA PHE A 306 10.27 -9.92 -0.70
C PHE A 306 10.61 -11.37 -0.37
N LYS A 307 9.62 -12.19 0.01
CA LYS A 307 9.85 -13.59 0.33
C LYS A 307 10.26 -14.43 -0.87
N ALA A 308 9.61 -14.20 -2.02
CA ALA A 308 9.91 -14.96 -3.23
C ALA A 308 11.32 -14.68 -3.74
N LEU A 309 11.75 -13.41 -3.75
CA LEU A 309 13.11 -13.02 -4.12
C LEU A 309 14.16 -13.50 -3.08
N ALA A 310 13.85 -13.36 -1.78
CA ALA A 310 14.74 -13.82 -0.72
C ALA A 310 15.01 -15.34 -0.75
N ASN A 311 14.07 -16.11 -1.30
CA ASN A 311 14.20 -17.57 -1.41
C ASN A 311 14.85 -18.03 -2.72
N ASP A 312 15.39 -17.11 -3.53
CA ASP A 312 15.97 -17.39 -4.86
C ASP A 312 15.04 -18.22 -5.78
N LYS A 313 13.72 -18.03 -5.62
CA LYS A 313 12.70 -18.80 -6.35
C LYS A 313 12.65 -18.45 -7.84
N PHE A 314 13.01 -17.22 -8.18
CA PHE A 314 12.96 -16.70 -9.54
C PHE A 314 14.36 -16.30 -10.00
N GLU A 315 14.72 -16.62 -11.23
CA GLU A 315 15.90 -16.10 -11.88
C GLU A 315 15.71 -14.61 -12.24
N ASP A 316 16.78 -13.83 -12.35
CA ASP A 316 16.72 -12.40 -12.63
C ASP A 316 15.98 -12.08 -13.94
N ASN A 317 16.06 -12.95 -14.94
CA ASN A 317 15.37 -12.82 -16.23
C ASN A 317 13.87 -13.19 -16.17
N ALA A 318 13.41 -13.75 -15.05
CA ALA A 318 12.04 -14.12 -14.77
C ALA A 318 11.33 -13.13 -13.83
N ILE A 319 11.89 -11.93 -13.65
CA ILE A 319 11.35 -10.91 -12.76
C ILE A 319 11.23 -9.59 -13.51
N PHE A 320 10.06 -8.95 -13.41
CA PHE A 320 9.87 -7.55 -13.78
C PHE A 320 9.64 -6.72 -12.52
N ASN A 321 10.43 -5.67 -12.32
CA ASN A 321 10.33 -4.77 -11.18
C ASN A 321 9.79 -3.40 -11.60
N TRP A 322 8.80 -2.89 -10.85
CA TRP A 322 8.36 -1.50 -10.92
C TRP A 322 8.04 -0.99 -9.52
N THR A 323 9.01 -0.29 -8.95
CA THR A 323 8.97 0.15 -7.55
C THR A 323 8.32 1.53 -7.40
N TYR A 324 8.17 1.97 -6.16
CA TYR A 324 7.75 3.33 -5.85
C TYR A 324 8.78 4.37 -6.36
N ALA A 325 10.07 4.07 -6.21
CA ALA A 325 11.13 4.95 -6.69
C ALA A 325 11.08 5.11 -8.23
N ASP A 326 10.86 4.02 -8.97
CA ASP A 326 10.73 4.05 -10.43
C ASP A 326 9.58 4.95 -10.87
N GLU A 327 8.41 4.82 -10.23
CA GLU A 327 7.26 5.66 -10.54
C GLU A 327 7.51 7.14 -10.26
N GLN A 328 8.13 7.48 -9.13
CA GLN A 328 8.44 8.87 -8.80
C GLN A 328 9.53 9.44 -9.72
N ASN A 329 10.52 8.63 -10.12
CA ASN A 329 11.51 9.01 -11.12
C ASN A 329 10.85 9.25 -12.48
N ALA A 330 9.96 8.37 -12.92
CA ALA A 330 9.19 8.55 -14.15
C ALA A 330 8.33 9.82 -14.09
N LYS A 331 7.69 10.11 -12.94
CA LYS A 331 6.93 11.35 -12.73
C LYS A 331 7.80 12.59 -12.84
N LYS A 332 8.99 12.57 -12.23
CA LYS A 332 9.93 13.71 -12.18
C LYS A 332 10.58 13.96 -13.54
N ASN A 333 10.95 12.89 -14.23
CA ASN A 333 11.72 12.95 -15.48
C ASN A 333 10.84 13.02 -16.74
N TRP A 334 9.51 13.05 -16.58
CA TRP A 334 8.57 13.11 -17.70
C TRP A 334 8.79 14.37 -18.53
N GLN A 335 8.94 14.20 -19.83
CA GLN A 335 9.10 15.31 -20.76
C GLN A 335 7.72 15.71 -21.31
N ASP A 336 7.46 17.01 -21.41
CA ASP A 336 6.17 17.51 -21.93
C ASP A 336 5.92 17.13 -23.41
N GLU A 337 6.98 16.79 -24.14
CA GLU A 337 6.93 16.30 -25.53
C GLU A 337 6.26 14.92 -25.64
N ASP A 338 6.31 14.12 -24.57
CA ASP A 338 5.70 12.79 -24.49
C ASP A 338 4.19 12.83 -24.21
N GLY A 339 3.58 14.03 -24.21
CA GLY A 339 2.16 14.22 -23.90
C GLY A 339 1.89 14.48 -22.42
N SER A 340 0.65 14.22 -21.96
CA SER A 340 0.28 14.44 -20.56
C SER A 340 0.96 13.40 -19.65
N ASN A 341 1.63 13.88 -18.58
CA ASN A 341 2.29 13.01 -17.61
C ASN A 341 1.27 12.11 -16.89
N PRO A 342 1.30 10.78 -17.10
CA PRO A 342 0.33 9.86 -16.51
C PRO A 342 0.46 9.73 -14.98
N TYR A 343 1.60 10.13 -14.44
CA TYR A 343 1.90 10.09 -12.99
C TYR A 343 1.60 11.43 -12.29
N ALA A 344 1.22 12.46 -13.04
CA ALA A 344 1.04 13.83 -12.51
C ALA A 344 0.02 13.90 -11.37
N THR A 345 -0.99 13.03 -11.39
CA THR A 345 -2.09 13.02 -10.41
C THR A 345 -1.78 12.25 -9.13
N LEU A 346 -0.65 11.54 -9.07
CA LEU A 346 -0.28 10.76 -7.89
C LEU A 346 0.14 11.67 -6.73
N PRO A 347 -0.49 11.56 -5.54
CA PRO A 347 -0.09 12.33 -4.37
C PRO A 347 1.31 11.94 -3.88
N ARG A 348 2.05 12.91 -3.35
CA ARG A 348 3.27 12.65 -2.60
C ARG A 348 2.91 12.07 -1.23
N LEU A 349 3.56 10.99 -0.83
CA LEU A 349 3.37 10.38 0.48
C LEU A 349 4.46 10.87 1.44
N SER A 350 4.08 11.22 2.68
CA SER A 350 5.00 11.61 3.75
C SER A 350 4.67 10.84 5.01
N LEU A 351 5.71 10.37 5.70
CA LEU A 351 5.60 9.63 6.95
C LEU A 351 5.99 10.52 8.13
N PHE A 352 5.08 10.64 9.10
CA PHE A 352 5.32 11.31 10.38
C PHE A 352 5.42 10.25 11.46
N THR A 353 6.48 10.31 12.27
CA THR A 353 6.65 9.39 13.39
C THR A 353 6.87 10.14 14.69
N TYR A 354 6.17 9.75 15.75
CA TYR A 354 6.09 10.43 17.03
C TYR A 354 6.53 9.51 18.17
N GLN A 355 7.24 10.08 19.15
CA GLN A 355 7.60 9.36 20.37
C GLN A 355 6.45 9.43 21.39
N MET A 356 5.75 8.32 21.57
CA MET A 356 4.64 8.22 22.53
C MET A 356 5.09 8.31 23.99
N SER A 357 6.31 7.83 24.30
CA SER A 357 6.87 7.91 25.63
C SER A 357 6.94 9.35 26.17
N GLU A 358 7.09 10.33 25.31
CA GLU A 358 7.11 11.76 25.71
C GLU A 358 5.71 12.31 26.02
N ILE A 359 4.66 11.86 25.31
CA ILE A 359 3.27 12.22 25.62
C ILE A 359 2.91 11.77 27.03
N VAL A 360 3.33 10.56 27.39
CA VAL A 360 3.09 9.98 28.72
C VAL A 360 4.00 10.61 29.78
N LYS A 361 5.27 10.94 29.44
CA LYS A 361 6.23 11.54 30.37
C LYS A 361 5.86 12.95 30.83
N ASN A 362 5.49 13.82 29.89
CA ASN A 362 5.20 15.23 30.21
C ASN A 362 4.01 15.40 31.17
N GLU A 363 3.14 14.40 31.25
CA GLU A 363 1.99 14.44 32.14
C GLU A 363 2.25 13.72 33.50
N ILE A 364 3.12 12.71 33.51
CA ILE A 364 3.59 12.10 34.78
C ILE A 364 4.39 13.13 35.59
N GLN A 365 5.12 14.04 34.95
CA GLN A 365 5.82 15.12 35.64
C GLN A 365 4.88 16.20 36.27
N GLN A 366 3.60 16.22 35.89
CA GLN A 366 2.61 17.16 36.41
C GLN A 366 1.80 16.66 37.62
N GLY A 367 1.99 15.43 38.12
CA GLY A 367 1.32 15.13 39.38
C GLY A 367 0.86 13.72 39.70
N ILE A 368 1.56 12.68 39.29
CA ILE A 368 1.36 11.36 39.92
C ILE A 368 2.72 10.87 40.43
N ASP A 369 2.97 11.15 41.69
CA ASP A 369 4.02 10.53 42.47
C ASP A 369 3.51 9.14 42.89
N LEU A 370 3.78 8.14 42.07
CA LEU A 370 3.59 6.74 42.41
C LEU A 370 4.90 6.26 43.04
N ASP A 371 5.04 6.41 44.32
CA ASP A 371 6.07 5.80 45.21
C ASP A 371 7.51 5.75 44.65
N GLY A 372 8.01 6.81 44.03
CA GLY A 372 9.42 6.98 43.67
C GLY A 372 10.00 6.07 42.59
N GLU A 373 9.19 5.30 41.89
CA GLU A 373 9.62 4.43 40.78
C GLU A 373 8.85 4.75 39.49
N THR A 374 9.51 5.46 38.60
CA THR A 374 8.98 5.74 37.25
C THR A 374 9.11 4.47 36.41
N GLU A 375 8.03 3.72 36.26
CA GLU A 375 7.96 2.61 35.29
C GLU A 375 7.88 3.18 33.86
N GLU A 376 9.00 3.21 33.17
CA GLU A 376 9.03 3.49 31.75
C GLU A 376 8.90 2.16 30.96
N PHE A 377 7.77 1.88 30.39
CA PHE A 377 7.56 0.74 29.48
C PHE A 377 8.11 1.04 28.08
N ALA A 378 8.70 0.03 27.39
CA ALA A 378 8.83 0.09 25.95
C ALA A 378 7.42 0.18 25.40
N PHE A 379 7.21 1.16 24.53
CA PHE A 379 5.87 1.45 24.05
C PHE A 379 5.46 0.38 23.04
N ASP A 380 4.46 -0.43 23.38
CA ASP A 380 3.83 -1.38 22.48
C ASP A 380 2.40 -0.91 22.19
N LEU A 381 2.15 -0.53 20.91
CA LEU A 381 0.83 -0.04 20.48
C LEU A 381 -0.27 -1.09 20.67
N ASN A 382 0.03 -2.37 20.53
CA ASN A 382 -0.96 -3.43 20.70
C ASN A 382 -1.33 -3.61 22.18
N GLU A 383 -0.36 -3.43 23.09
CA GLU A 383 -0.60 -3.40 24.53
C GLU A 383 -1.33 -2.13 24.95
N PHE A 384 -0.91 -0.98 24.43
CA PHE A 384 -1.53 0.32 24.70
C PHE A 384 -3.03 0.34 24.37
N PHE A 385 -3.41 -0.21 23.22
CA PHE A 385 -4.80 -0.33 22.80
C PHE A 385 -5.45 -1.66 23.22
N GLN A 386 -4.87 -2.40 24.18
CA GLN A 386 -5.46 -3.63 24.68
C GLN A 386 -6.77 -3.35 25.42
N THR A 387 -7.74 -4.25 25.22
CA THR A 387 -9.06 -4.17 25.84
C THR A 387 -9.32 -5.37 26.74
N LYS A 388 -10.10 -5.11 27.81
CA LYS A 388 -10.65 -6.14 28.68
C LYS A 388 -12.12 -5.79 28.98
N ASN A 389 -13.03 -6.74 28.73
CA ASN A 389 -14.48 -6.55 28.91
C ASN A 389 -15.04 -5.32 28.15
N GLY A 390 -14.56 -5.06 26.94
CA GLY A 390 -15.04 -3.97 26.08
C GLY A 390 -14.54 -2.58 26.43
N ALA A 391 -13.62 -2.44 27.39
CA ALA A 391 -12.97 -1.18 27.77
C ALA A 391 -11.44 -1.32 27.62
N PHE A 392 -10.74 -0.21 27.37
CA PHE A 392 -9.28 -0.20 27.35
C PHE A 392 -8.71 -0.49 28.73
N VAL A 393 -7.67 -1.33 28.78
CA VAL A 393 -6.89 -1.58 29.99
C VAL A 393 -6.23 -0.27 30.47
N HIS A 394 -5.72 0.53 29.51
CA HIS A 394 -5.07 1.81 29.75
C HIS A 394 -5.97 2.99 29.34
N ALA A 395 -7.23 3.01 29.85
CA ALA A 395 -8.27 3.94 29.39
C ALA A 395 -7.85 5.42 29.51
N GLU A 396 -7.23 5.82 30.62
CA GLU A 396 -6.77 7.18 30.86
C GLU A 396 -5.63 7.58 29.90
N SER A 397 -4.70 6.66 29.64
CA SER A 397 -3.61 6.90 28.68
C SER A 397 -4.11 7.06 27.26
N VAL A 398 -5.15 6.31 26.88
CA VAL A 398 -5.81 6.47 25.56
C VAL A 398 -6.53 7.81 25.47
N ASP A 399 -7.21 8.27 26.55
CA ASP A 399 -7.84 9.60 26.57
C ASP A 399 -6.80 10.71 26.40
N ARG A 400 -5.69 10.64 27.14
CA ARG A 400 -4.57 11.59 27.04
C ARG A 400 -3.94 11.61 25.63
N PHE A 401 -3.82 10.44 25.01
CA PHE A 401 -3.36 10.34 23.62
C PHE A 401 -4.28 11.07 22.65
N LEU A 402 -5.61 10.89 22.78
CA LEU A 402 -6.59 11.58 21.95
C LEU A 402 -6.59 13.09 22.20
N ASP A 403 -6.48 13.51 23.48
CA ASP A 403 -6.35 14.92 23.85
C ASP A 403 -5.06 15.53 23.28
N ALA A 404 -3.93 14.84 23.40
CA ALA A 404 -2.65 15.30 22.86
C ALA A 404 -2.72 15.49 21.33
N MET A 405 -3.31 14.53 20.60
CA MET A 405 -3.48 14.64 19.15
C MET A 405 -4.29 15.85 18.71
N THR A 406 -5.15 16.37 19.58
CA THR A 406 -6.06 17.48 19.27
C THR A 406 -5.65 18.82 19.86
N THR A 407 -4.65 18.85 20.75
CA THR A 407 -4.21 20.07 21.47
C THR A 407 -2.77 20.45 21.22
N GLN A 408 -1.86 19.48 21.02
CA GLN A 408 -0.44 19.79 20.82
C GLN A 408 -0.13 20.05 19.35
N GLU A 409 0.50 21.18 19.02
CA GLU A 409 0.72 21.67 17.65
C GLU A 409 1.50 20.73 16.73
N LYS A 410 2.29 19.82 17.30
CA LYS A 410 3.02 18.80 16.53
C LYS A 410 2.14 17.67 15.98
N PHE A 411 0.92 17.50 16.49
CA PHE A 411 0.03 16.42 16.08
C PHE A 411 -0.99 16.80 15.00
N PRO A 412 -1.46 15.82 14.20
CA PRO A 412 -2.19 16.08 12.96
C PRO A 412 -3.61 16.64 13.11
N PHE A 413 -4.21 16.57 14.30
CA PHE A 413 -5.58 17.04 14.54
C PHE A 413 -5.65 18.25 15.48
N SER A 414 -4.51 18.89 15.79
CA SER A 414 -4.41 19.93 16.81
C SER A 414 -5.15 21.23 16.44
N THR A 415 -5.24 21.56 15.16
CA THR A 415 -5.94 22.77 14.70
C THR A 415 -7.08 22.45 13.74
N GLU A 416 -8.00 23.42 13.56
CA GLU A 416 -9.11 23.27 12.63
C GLU A 416 -8.62 23.18 11.18
N GLU A 417 -7.58 23.92 10.83
CA GLU A 417 -6.97 23.90 9.50
C GLU A 417 -6.42 22.49 9.18
N LEU A 418 -5.68 21.89 10.12
CA LEU A 418 -5.17 20.52 9.96
C LEU A 418 -6.32 19.51 9.82
N ARG A 419 -7.37 19.64 10.63
CA ARG A 419 -8.56 18.78 10.53
C ARG A 419 -9.30 18.95 9.19
N ASN A 420 -9.24 20.11 8.58
CA ASN A 420 -9.82 20.35 7.25
C ASN A 420 -8.95 19.77 6.13
N GLU A 421 -7.65 19.59 6.33
CA GLU A 421 -6.75 18.86 5.44
C GLU A 421 -6.90 17.33 5.58
N LEU A 422 -7.29 16.84 6.76
CA LEU A 422 -7.41 15.41 7.10
C LEU A 422 -8.88 14.98 7.22
N LYS A 423 -9.67 15.23 6.17
CA LYS A 423 -11.14 15.00 6.19
C LYS A 423 -11.51 13.53 6.28
N HIS A 424 -10.84 12.67 5.52
CA HIS A 424 -11.13 11.25 5.47
C HIS A 424 -9.86 10.48 5.80
N THR A 425 -9.85 9.76 6.92
CA THR A 425 -8.66 9.05 7.40
C THR A 425 -8.93 7.59 7.68
N PHE A 426 -7.88 6.78 7.55
CA PHE A 426 -7.89 5.34 7.78
C PHE A 426 -6.98 5.00 8.97
N TRP A 427 -7.54 4.42 10.04
CA TRP A 427 -6.83 4.10 11.27
C TRP A 427 -6.77 2.58 11.45
N LEU A 428 -5.57 2.06 11.54
CA LEU A 428 -5.31 0.62 11.61
C LEU A 428 -5.00 0.19 13.05
N LEU A 429 -5.78 -0.78 13.55
CA LEU A 429 -5.62 -1.39 14.87
C LEU A 429 -5.34 -2.90 14.75
N ASP A 430 -4.92 -3.51 15.85
CA ASP A 430 -4.61 -4.95 15.93
C ASP A 430 -5.87 -5.82 16.16
N ARG A 431 -6.87 -5.31 16.93
CA ARG A 431 -8.01 -6.10 17.40
C ARG A 431 -9.34 -5.41 17.18
N VAL A 432 -10.36 -6.22 16.88
CA VAL A 432 -11.75 -5.74 16.70
C VAL A 432 -12.29 -5.07 17.96
N GLU A 433 -12.02 -5.64 19.13
CA GLU A 433 -12.47 -5.07 20.41
C GLU A 433 -11.81 -3.71 20.69
N SER A 434 -10.53 -3.56 20.33
CA SER A 434 -9.82 -2.26 20.42
C SER A 434 -10.44 -1.22 19.46
N ALA A 435 -10.81 -1.63 18.26
CA ALA A 435 -11.47 -0.75 17.30
C ALA A 435 -12.86 -0.31 17.79
N LYS A 436 -13.65 -1.22 18.39
CA LYS A 436 -14.96 -0.91 19.00
C LYS A 436 -14.82 0.05 20.18
N ALA A 437 -13.86 -0.19 21.06
CA ALA A 437 -13.60 0.66 22.23
C ALA A 437 -13.13 2.05 21.80
N LEU A 438 -12.27 2.13 20.77
CA LEU A 438 -11.79 3.42 20.23
C LEU A 438 -12.94 4.19 19.57
N ALA A 439 -13.79 3.52 18.79
CA ALA A 439 -14.97 4.14 18.19
C ALA A 439 -15.86 4.83 19.24
N LYS A 440 -16.08 4.18 20.39
CA LYS A 440 -16.84 4.76 21.49
C LYS A 440 -16.17 6.04 22.02
N LYS A 441 -14.87 5.97 22.32
CA LYS A 441 -14.11 7.14 22.81
C LYS A 441 -14.08 8.29 21.81
N LEU A 442 -13.89 8.02 20.52
CA LEU A 442 -13.91 9.05 19.49
C LEU A 442 -15.27 9.76 19.36
N ASN A 443 -16.38 9.01 19.46
CA ASN A 443 -17.71 9.61 19.45
C ASN A 443 -18.02 10.48 20.69
N GLU A 444 -17.36 10.21 21.82
CA GLU A 444 -17.50 10.98 23.06
C GLU A 444 -16.51 12.16 23.13
N HIS A 445 -15.42 12.13 22.34
CA HIS A 445 -14.33 13.11 22.37
C HIS A 445 -14.79 14.49 21.79
N PRO A 446 -14.43 15.64 22.43
CA PRO A 446 -14.89 16.97 22.01
C PRO A 446 -14.63 17.32 20.53
N VAL A 447 -13.51 16.88 19.97
CA VAL A 447 -13.11 17.15 18.59
C VAL A 447 -13.53 16.03 17.64
N PHE A 448 -13.28 14.77 17.99
CA PHE A 448 -13.50 13.64 17.07
C PHE A 448 -14.99 13.30 16.90
N LYS A 449 -15.87 13.73 17.80
CA LYS A 449 -17.35 13.62 17.63
C LYS A 449 -17.87 14.26 16.34
N ASP A 450 -17.12 15.20 15.77
CA ASP A 450 -17.46 15.87 14.51
C ASP A 450 -17.12 15.03 13.27
N TYR A 451 -16.47 13.88 13.47
CA TYR A 451 -16.19 12.90 12.43
C TYR A 451 -17.23 11.77 12.46
N ALA A 452 -17.67 11.29 11.30
CA ALA A 452 -18.38 10.02 11.24
C ALA A 452 -17.38 8.88 11.42
N ILE A 453 -17.58 8.08 12.48
CA ILE A 453 -16.72 6.95 12.81
C ILE A 453 -17.27 5.68 12.18
N ILE A 454 -16.50 5.06 11.29
CA ILE A 454 -16.88 3.86 10.56
C ILE A 454 -16.04 2.69 11.04
N LEU A 455 -16.69 1.65 11.55
CA LEU A 455 -16.03 0.42 11.94
C LEU A 455 -15.97 -0.53 10.74
N ALA A 456 -14.77 -0.70 10.18
CA ALA A 456 -14.45 -1.64 9.12
C ALA A 456 -13.66 -2.81 9.70
N ALA A 457 -14.28 -3.52 10.65
CA ALA A 457 -13.72 -4.67 11.33
C ALA A 457 -14.82 -5.73 11.42
N GLY A 458 -14.54 -6.96 10.98
CA GLY A 458 -15.44 -8.07 11.06
C GLY A 458 -15.69 -8.50 12.50
N ASP A 459 -16.82 -9.14 12.75
CA ASP A 459 -17.10 -9.74 14.06
C ASP A 459 -16.63 -11.21 14.15
N GLY A 460 -15.93 -11.68 13.13
CA GLY A 460 -15.33 -13.03 13.06
C GLY A 460 -16.35 -14.17 12.85
N ARG A 461 -17.59 -13.84 12.50
CA ARG A 461 -18.69 -14.81 12.37
C ARG A 461 -19.16 -15.07 10.93
N LEU A 462 -18.80 -14.22 10.00
CA LEU A 462 -19.13 -14.34 8.58
C LEU A 462 -17.86 -14.54 7.75
N ASP A 463 -18.02 -15.01 6.51
CA ASP A 463 -16.93 -15.10 5.55
C ASP A 463 -16.26 -13.75 5.39
N GLU A 464 -14.92 -13.70 5.50
CA GLU A 464 -14.11 -12.45 5.46
C GLU A 464 -14.40 -11.60 4.22
N THR A 465 -14.84 -12.21 3.13
CA THR A 465 -15.15 -11.57 1.86
C THR A 465 -16.41 -10.73 1.89
N ASP A 466 -17.48 -11.26 2.46
CA ASP A 466 -18.76 -10.56 2.59
C ASP A 466 -18.66 -9.37 3.54
N GLU A 467 -17.85 -9.50 4.59
CA GLU A 467 -17.62 -8.42 5.55
C GLU A 467 -16.78 -7.29 4.95
N THR A 468 -15.79 -7.62 4.12
CA THR A 468 -14.96 -6.62 3.44
C THR A 468 -15.75 -5.83 2.42
N ALA A 469 -16.61 -6.47 1.61
CA ALA A 469 -17.50 -5.80 0.67
C ALA A 469 -18.50 -4.88 1.39
N LYS A 470 -19.15 -5.36 2.44
CA LYS A 470 -20.05 -4.55 3.26
C LYS A 470 -19.35 -3.39 3.97
N SER A 471 -18.08 -3.58 4.38
CA SER A 471 -17.26 -2.52 4.98
C SER A 471 -16.87 -1.47 3.95
N TYR A 472 -16.53 -1.88 2.73
CA TYR A 472 -16.26 -0.96 1.63
C TYR A 472 -17.46 -0.07 1.32
N ASP A 473 -18.65 -0.67 1.13
CA ASP A 473 -19.89 0.06 0.82
C ASP A 473 -20.26 1.04 1.94
N ARG A 474 -20.11 0.63 3.20
CA ARG A 474 -20.34 1.51 4.36
C ARG A 474 -19.40 2.71 4.39
N VAL A 475 -18.11 2.49 4.09
CA VAL A 475 -17.12 3.58 4.04
C VAL A 475 -17.44 4.54 2.91
N LYS A 476 -17.75 4.04 1.72
CA LYS A 476 -18.11 4.88 0.56
C LYS A 476 -19.36 5.69 0.83
N ALA A 477 -20.43 5.07 1.33
CA ALA A 477 -21.67 5.77 1.68
C ALA A 477 -21.46 6.83 2.79
N ALA A 478 -20.56 6.57 3.74
CA ALA A 478 -20.24 7.55 4.77
C ALA A 478 -19.44 8.73 4.22
N ILE A 479 -18.47 8.50 3.34
CA ILE A 479 -17.69 9.57 2.68
C ILE A 479 -18.59 10.47 1.83
N GLU A 480 -19.55 9.89 1.14
CA GLU A 480 -20.54 10.67 0.36
C GLU A 480 -21.46 11.51 1.23
N LYS A 481 -21.78 11.02 2.42
CA LYS A 481 -22.75 11.65 3.32
C LYS A 481 -22.14 12.67 4.27
N TYR A 482 -20.92 12.44 4.75
CA TYR A 482 -20.28 13.22 5.81
C TYR A 482 -19.01 13.91 5.31
N GLU A 483 -18.81 15.15 5.72
CA GLU A 483 -17.64 15.93 5.33
C GLU A 483 -16.32 15.36 5.91
N LYS A 484 -16.38 14.74 7.09
CA LYS A 484 -15.23 14.18 7.80
C LYS A 484 -15.53 12.76 8.28
N THR A 485 -14.64 11.82 7.99
CA THR A 485 -14.79 10.42 8.39
C THR A 485 -13.49 9.85 8.95
N ILE A 486 -13.63 8.97 9.93
CA ILE A 486 -12.54 8.11 10.43
C ILE A 486 -12.96 6.66 10.22
N THR A 487 -12.20 5.93 9.43
CA THR A 487 -12.41 4.50 9.22
C THR A 487 -11.48 3.72 10.12
N LEU A 488 -12.04 2.97 11.08
CA LEU A 488 -11.28 2.08 11.97
C LEU A 488 -11.26 0.68 11.36
N SER A 489 -10.07 0.12 11.16
CA SER A 489 -9.90 -1.20 10.55
C SER A 489 -8.96 -2.09 11.36
N VAL A 490 -9.19 -3.41 11.22
CA VAL A 490 -8.33 -4.46 11.79
C VAL A 490 -7.95 -5.40 10.65
N GLY A 491 -7.03 -4.93 9.78
CA GLY A 491 -6.61 -5.67 8.59
C GLY A 491 -7.56 -5.61 7.38
N GLN A 492 -8.86 -5.41 7.58
CA GLN A 492 -9.80 -5.20 6.46
C GLN A 492 -9.48 -3.89 5.73
N LEU A 493 -9.73 -3.84 4.43
CA LEU A 493 -9.47 -2.66 3.58
C LEU A 493 -7.99 -2.22 3.48
N THR A 494 -7.05 -2.91 4.14
CA THR A 494 -5.60 -2.65 4.00
C THR A 494 -5.09 -3.05 2.63
N THR A 495 -5.77 -3.99 1.97
CA THR A 495 -5.41 -4.48 0.64
C THR A 495 -6.68 -4.71 -0.19
N GLY A 496 -6.53 -4.82 -1.51
CA GLY A 496 -7.61 -5.19 -2.43
C GLY A 496 -8.69 -4.15 -2.68
N VAL A 497 -8.69 -2.99 -1.99
CA VAL A 497 -9.69 -1.94 -2.18
C VAL A 497 -9.05 -0.59 -2.48
N THR A 498 -9.79 0.27 -3.18
CA THR A 498 -9.35 1.63 -3.50
C THR A 498 -10.39 2.63 -3.02
N ILE A 499 -10.01 3.45 -2.04
CA ILE A 499 -10.81 4.58 -1.55
C ILE A 499 -9.98 5.85 -1.75
N PRO A 500 -10.20 6.56 -2.86
CA PRO A 500 -9.36 7.70 -3.25
C PRO A 500 -9.40 8.85 -2.25
N GLU A 501 -10.48 8.98 -1.51
CA GLU A 501 -10.75 10.09 -0.59
C GLU A 501 -9.90 10.04 0.68
N TRP A 502 -9.32 8.90 1.06
CA TRP A 502 -8.44 8.83 2.23
C TRP A 502 -7.21 9.73 2.05
N THR A 503 -7.03 10.65 2.98
CA THR A 503 -5.94 11.64 2.99
C THR A 503 -4.78 11.22 3.87
N ALA A 504 -5.06 10.40 4.88
CA ALA A 504 -4.04 9.89 5.79
C ALA A 504 -4.35 8.47 6.31
N VAL A 505 -3.28 7.79 6.71
CA VAL A 505 -3.31 6.53 7.43
C VAL A 505 -2.68 6.73 8.81
N LEU A 506 -3.35 6.30 9.88
CA LEU A 506 -2.79 6.23 11.22
C LEU A 506 -2.49 4.78 11.58
N MET A 507 -1.24 4.49 11.92
CA MET A 507 -0.76 3.17 12.35
C MET A 507 -0.86 3.06 13.86
N LEU A 508 -1.95 2.49 14.36
CA LEU A 508 -2.23 2.29 15.79
C LEU A 508 -2.01 0.84 16.22
N CYS A 509 -1.19 0.11 15.51
CA CYS A 509 -0.81 -1.26 15.83
C CYS A 509 0.63 -1.56 15.42
N ASN A 510 1.23 -2.57 16.04
CA ASN A 510 2.59 -3.00 15.76
C ASN A 510 2.64 -3.97 14.57
N LEU A 511 2.52 -3.42 13.35
CA LEU A 511 2.82 -4.20 12.14
C LEU A 511 4.31 -4.53 12.09
N LYS A 512 4.63 -5.82 12.02
CA LYS A 512 6.03 -6.30 11.96
C LYS A 512 6.53 -6.51 10.54
N SER A 513 5.63 -6.72 9.59
CA SER A 513 5.97 -6.96 8.19
C SER A 513 6.11 -5.63 7.44
N PRO A 514 7.28 -5.31 6.84
CA PRO A 514 7.44 -4.14 5.98
C PRO A 514 6.43 -4.12 4.83
N ALA A 515 6.13 -5.28 4.27
CA ALA A 515 5.17 -5.44 3.20
C ALA A 515 3.75 -4.98 3.61
N LEU A 516 3.23 -5.50 4.73
CA LEU A 516 1.89 -5.14 5.23
C LEU A 516 1.83 -3.67 5.66
N TYR A 517 2.90 -3.17 6.25
CA TYR A 517 3.01 -1.76 6.63
C TYR A 517 2.90 -0.84 5.42
N MET A 518 3.68 -1.11 4.37
CA MET A 518 3.67 -0.30 3.16
C MET A 518 2.37 -0.44 2.36
N GLN A 519 1.76 -1.63 2.35
CA GLN A 519 0.42 -1.81 1.77
C GLN A 519 -0.63 -0.92 2.45
N ALA A 520 -0.61 -0.84 3.78
CA ALA A 520 -1.49 0.06 4.52
C ALA A 520 -1.14 1.53 4.24
N ALA A 521 0.14 1.91 4.29
CA ALA A 521 0.62 3.28 4.03
C ALA A 521 0.17 3.80 2.66
N PHE A 522 0.30 2.98 1.61
CA PHE A 522 -0.10 3.36 0.26
C PHE A 522 -1.62 3.50 0.05
N ARG A 523 -2.47 3.15 1.03
CA ARG A 523 -3.92 3.38 0.93
C ARG A 523 -4.28 4.87 0.79
N ALA A 524 -3.54 5.75 1.43
CA ALA A 524 -3.76 7.20 1.30
C ALA A 524 -3.24 7.79 -0.03
N GLN A 525 -2.36 7.10 -0.76
CA GLN A 525 -1.71 7.63 -1.97
C GLN A 525 -2.60 7.60 -3.23
N ASN A 526 -3.90 7.33 -3.11
CA ASN A 526 -4.81 7.34 -4.25
C ASN A 526 -5.03 8.76 -4.79
N PRO A 527 -4.96 9.00 -6.11
CA PRO A 527 -5.40 10.26 -6.69
C PRO A 527 -6.86 10.52 -6.36
N CYS A 528 -7.15 11.75 -5.96
CA CYS A 528 -8.51 12.18 -5.68
C CYS A 528 -8.72 13.64 -6.07
N MET A 529 -9.90 13.93 -6.56
CA MET A 529 -10.38 15.30 -6.80
C MET A 529 -11.57 15.55 -5.90
N PHE A 530 -11.43 16.49 -4.98
CA PHE A 530 -12.51 16.92 -4.11
C PHE A 530 -13.25 18.08 -4.75
N ARG A 531 -14.57 18.14 -4.57
CA ARG A 531 -15.42 19.25 -5.00
C ARG A 531 -15.91 20.02 -3.78
N LYS A 532 -15.81 21.34 -3.84
CA LYS A 532 -16.40 22.26 -2.84
C LYS A 532 -17.15 23.37 -3.56
N GLY A 533 -18.47 23.25 -3.62
CA GLY A 533 -19.30 24.13 -4.44
C GLY A 533 -18.97 23.97 -5.93
N SER A 534 -18.53 25.05 -6.56
CA SER A 534 -18.08 25.09 -7.96
C SER A 534 -16.59 24.82 -8.13
N ASP A 535 -15.82 24.78 -7.04
CA ASP A 535 -14.37 24.65 -7.06
C ASP A 535 -13.94 23.19 -6.92
N TYR A 536 -12.82 22.86 -7.57
CA TYR A 536 -12.18 21.55 -7.53
C TYR A 536 -10.82 21.64 -6.85
N TYR A 537 -10.51 20.64 -6.02
CA TYR A 537 -9.27 20.55 -5.26
C TYR A 537 -8.66 19.18 -5.47
N ARG A 538 -7.44 19.15 -6.01
CA ARG A 538 -6.72 17.89 -6.22
C ARG A 538 -5.92 17.53 -4.99
N LYS A 539 -5.93 16.25 -4.64
CA LYS A 539 -5.05 15.71 -3.61
C LYS A 539 -3.60 15.70 -4.12
N GLU A 540 -2.76 16.56 -3.56
CA GLU A 540 -1.33 16.68 -3.89
C GLU A 540 -0.46 15.86 -2.96
N ASN A 541 -0.87 15.74 -1.69
CA ASN A 541 -0.15 15.00 -0.66
C ASN A 541 -1.07 14.06 0.09
N ALA A 542 -0.46 13.01 0.65
CA ALA A 542 -1.06 12.06 1.55
C ALA A 542 -0.08 11.76 2.68
N TYR A 543 -0.58 11.29 3.82
CA TYR A 543 0.21 11.19 5.01
C TYR A 543 0.07 9.82 5.68
N VAL A 544 1.15 9.41 6.34
CA VAL A 544 1.16 8.29 7.28
C VAL A 544 1.60 8.83 8.62
N PHE A 545 0.87 8.51 9.67
CA PHE A 545 1.21 8.86 11.04
C PHE A 545 1.45 7.60 11.85
N ASP A 546 2.60 7.49 12.46
CA ASP A 546 2.99 6.35 13.29
C ASP A 546 3.53 6.83 14.63
N PHE A 547 3.37 6.04 15.67
CA PHE A 547 3.65 6.42 17.05
C PHE A 547 4.72 5.53 17.71
N ASP A 548 5.50 4.80 16.90
CA ASP A 548 6.66 4.02 17.34
C ASP A 548 7.85 4.24 16.38
N PRO A 549 8.66 5.29 16.59
CA PRO A 549 9.76 5.63 15.70
C PRO A 549 10.79 4.51 15.53
N ALA A 550 11.06 3.74 16.60
CA ALA A 550 12.05 2.68 16.54
C ALA A 550 11.65 1.59 15.55
N ARG A 551 10.41 1.14 15.62
CA ARG A 551 9.84 0.15 14.69
C ARG A 551 9.67 0.72 13.29
N THR A 552 9.07 1.90 13.20
CA THR A 552 8.74 2.56 11.93
C THR A 552 9.98 2.77 11.06
N LEU A 553 11.06 3.28 11.64
CA LEU A 553 12.30 3.55 10.90
C LEU A 553 13.03 2.27 10.47
N ILE A 554 12.94 1.19 11.25
CA ILE A 554 13.46 -0.14 10.85
C ILE A 554 12.66 -0.70 9.67
N ILE A 555 11.33 -0.61 9.73
CA ILE A 555 10.47 -1.03 8.62
C ILE A 555 10.78 -0.22 7.36
N PHE A 556 10.99 1.09 7.50
CA PHE A 556 11.31 1.97 6.40
C PHE A 556 12.68 1.64 5.77
N GLU A 557 13.70 1.39 6.62
CA GLU A 557 15.02 0.93 6.16
C GLU A 557 14.91 -0.43 5.44
N ALA A 558 14.21 -1.39 6.03
CA ALA A 558 14.01 -2.69 5.42
C ALA A 558 13.33 -2.57 4.05
N PHE A 559 12.28 -1.77 3.95
CA PHE A 559 11.60 -1.51 2.68
C PHE A 559 12.53 -0.88 1.64
N ALA A 560 13.34 0.14 2.01
CA ALA A 560 14.28 0.77 1.09
C ALA A 560 15.30 -0.23 0.54
N ASN A 561 15.80 -1.13 1.39
CA ASN A 561 16.78 -2.13 1.01
C ASN A 561 16.17 -3.29 0.21
N ASP A 562 14.91 -3.62 0.45
CA ASP A 562 14.20 -4.66 -0.28
C ASP A 562 13.75 -4.22 -1.69
N LEU A 563 13.90 -2.93 -2.03
CA LEU A 563 13.67 -2.42 -3.39
C LEU A 563 14.83 -2.72 -4.36
N SER A 564 15.98 -3.15 -3.86
CA SER A 564 17.16 -3.49 -4.67
C SER A 564 17.58 -4.94 -4.44
N SER A 565 17.84 -5.68 -5.52
CA SER A 565 18.34 -7.06 -5.46
C SER A 565 19.65 -7.19 -4.67
N ASP A 566 20.51 -6.19 -4.75
CA ASP A 566 21.84 -6.21 -4.15
C ASP A 566 21.83 -6.04 -2.62
N THR A 567 20.77 -5.45 -2.08
CA THR A 567 20.64 -5.14 -0.65
C THR A 567 19.50 -5.86 0.04
N MET A 568 18.68 -6.57 -0.72
CA MET A 568 17.51 -7.27 -0.24
C MET A 568 17.85 -8.34 0.81
N GLY A 569 16.96 -8.50 1.80
CA GLY A 569 17.15 -9.48 2.88
C GLY A 569 18.36 -9.18 3.78
N GLY A 570 18.83 -7.94 3.82
CA GLY A 570 19.99 -7.53 4.62
C GLY A 570 21.35 -7.76 3.95
N ARG A 571 21.38 -8.14 2.67
CA ARG A 571 22.60 -8.26 1.86
C ARG A 571 23.19 -6.86 1.55
N GLY A 572 24.34 -6.82 0.94
CA GLY A 572 25.01 -5.61 0.49
C GLY A 572 25.78 -4.88 1.59
N ASP A 573 26.62 -3.93 1.16
CA ASP A 573 27.38 -3.11 2.08
C ASP A 573 26.56 -1.93 2.65
N THR A 574 27.08 -1.31 3.68
CA THR A 574 26.43 -0.20 4.39
C THR A 574 26.20 1.02 3.50
N GLU A 575 27.10 1.27 2.54
CA GLU A 575 26.98 2.45 1.66
C GLU A 575 25.87 2.26 0.62
N ASN A 576 25.74 1.07 0.02
CA ASN A 576 24.64 0.75 -0.89
C ASN A 576 23.28 0.84 -0.17
N ARG A 577 23.19 0.30 1.05
CA ARG A 577 21.97 0.40 1.87
C ARG A 577 21.62 1.84 2.22
N LYS A 578 22.63 2.66 2.56
CA LYS A 578 22.45 4.09 2.83
C LYS A 578 22.01 4.85 1.58
N GLN A 579 22.52 4.47 0.40
CA GLN A 579 22.14 5.08 -0.86
C GLN A 579 20.68 4.79 -1.22
N ASN A 580 20.22 3.53 -1.11
CA ASN A 580 18.82 3.18 -1.35
C ASN A 580 17.87 3.94 -0.40
N LEU A 581 18.28 4.08 0.85
CA LEU A 581 17.52 4.85 1.83
C LEU A 581 17.44 6.33 1.45
N LYS A 582 18.54 6.94 1.00
CA LYS A 582 18.54 8.33 0.50
C LYS A 582 17.60 8.50 -0.70
N GLU A 583 17.61 7.56 -1.63
CA GLU A 583 16.73 7.61 -2.79
C GLU A 583 15.27 7.53 -2.39
N LEU A 584 14.92 6.61 -1.49
CA LEU A 584 13.55 6.51 -0.99
C LEU A 584 13.10 7.79 -0.26
N LEU A 585 13.94 8.37 0.60
CA LEU A 585 13.63 9.59 1.34
C LEU A 585 13.35 10.80 0.44
N ASN A 586 13.96 10.88 -0.75
CA ASN A 586 13.66 11.95 -1.70
C ASN A 586 12.20 11.95 -2.17
N PHE A 587 11.56 10.79 -2.19
CA PHE A 587 10.20 10.62 -2.69
C PHE A 587 9.18 10.35 -1.58
N PHE A 588 9.64 9.74 -0.51
CA PHE A 588 8.84 9.41 0.67
C PHE A 588 9.57 9.95 1.92
N PRO A 589 9.49 11.27 2.17
CA PRO A 589 10.16 11.88 3.31
C PRO A 589 9.59 11.36 4.63
N VAL A 590 10.48 11.19 5.59
CA VAL A 590 10.17 10.81 6.95
C VAL A 590 10.42 12.01 7.86
N ILE A 591 9.40 12.40 8.60
CA ILE A 591 9.43 13.49 9.56
C ILE A 591 9.36 12.86 10.96
N GLY A 592 10.32 13.16 11.80
CA GLY A 592 10.40 12.64 13.16
C GLY A 592 10.79 13.72 14.16
N GLU A 593 10.69 13.39 15.44
CA GLU A 593 11.10 14.29 16.53
C GLU A 593 12.62 14.23 16.71
N ASP A 594 13.25 15.41 16.84
CA ASP A 594 14.64 15.54 17.28
C ASP A 594 14.78 15.42 18.81
N GLU A 595 15.98 15.69 19.32
CA GLU A 595 16.26 15.61 20.77
C GLU A 595 15.56 16.71 21.57
N GLU A 596 15.12 17.79 20.92
CA GLU A 596 14.39 18.92 21.50
C GLU A 596 12.85 18.79 21.33
N GLY A 597 12.38 17.72 20.66
CA GLY A 597 10.96 17.46 20.42
C GLY A 597 10.38 18.25 19.23
N GLU A 598 11.24 18.83 18.39
CA GLU A 598 10.84 19.51 17.15
C GLU A 598 10.69 18.52 16.00
N MET A 599 9.66 18.72 15.16
CA MET A 599 9.41 17.88 13.99
C MET A 599 10.33 18.27 12.84
N ILE A 600 11.27 17.41 12.49
CA ILE A 600 12.26 17.64 11.43
C ILE A 600 12.19 16.55 10.36
N GLU A 601 12.56 16.88 9.12
CA GLU A 601 12.75 15.89 8.07
C GLU A 601 14.04 15.11 8.32
N LEU A 602 13.93 13.80 8.48
CA LEU A 602 15.05 12.92 8.81
C LEU A 602 15.90 12.59 7.58
N ASN A 603 17.20 12.66 7.71
CA ASN A 603 18.12 12.14 6.71
C ASN A 603 18.42 10.65 6.91
N ALA A 604 19.09 10.01 5.92
CA ALA A 604 19.36 8.58 5.94
C ALA A 604 20.17 8.13 7.19
N GLU A 605 21.08 8.97 7.67
CA GLU A 605 21.85 8.66 8.87
C GLU A 605 21.01 8.68 10.14
N GLN A 606 20.10 9.65 10.24
CA GLN A 606 19.15 9.73 11.37
C GLN A 606 18.19 8.53 11.35
N VAL A 607 17.66 8.14 10.18
CA VAL A 607 16.80 6.95 10.03
C VAL A 607 17.52 5.69 10.50
N LEU A 608 18.81 5.53 10.22
CA LEU A 608 19.60 4.38 10.65
C LEU A 608 20.00 4.43 12.13
N THR A 609 20.23 5.61 12.69
CA THR A 609 20.79 5.77 14.04
C THR A 609 19.73 5.90 15.12
N ILE A 610 18.60 6.56 14.86
CA ILE A 610 17.53 6.75 15.85
C ILE A 610 17.01 5.41 16.40
N PRO A 611 16.68 4.40 15.60
CA PRO A 611 16.21 3.11 16.10
C PRO A 611 17.25 2.44 17.00
N ARG A 612 18.52 2.52 16.64
CA ARG A 612 19.63 1.94 17.43
C ARG A 612 19.76 2.63 18.78
N LYS A 613 19.69 3.98 18.81
CA LYS A 613 19.73 4.77 20.05
C LYS A 613 18.54 4.43 20.96
N LEU A 614 17.32 4.38 20.41
CA LEU A 614 16.11 4.06 21.16
C LEU A 614 16.14 2.64 21.72
N LYS A 615 16.51 1.66 20.90
CA LYS A 615 16.65 0.26 21.32
C LYS A 615 17.78 0.07 22.34
N SER A 616 18.90 0.73 22.18
CA SER A 616 20.00 0.66 23.16
C SER A 616 19.59 1.21 24.52
N LYS A 617 18.88 2.33 24.56
CA LYS A 617 18.30 2.89 25.80
C LYS A 617 17.34 1.89 26.43
N GLU A 618 16.51 1.22 25.65
CA GLU A 618 15.54 0.24 26.11
C GLU A 618 16.20 -1.02 26.67
N VAL A 619 17.22 -1.57 25.97
CA VAL A 619 17.98 -2.73 26.42
C VAL A 619 18.72 -2.45 27.72
N VAL A 620 19.34 -1.27 27.83
CA VAL A 620 20.04 -0.86 29.05
C VAL A 620 19.04 -0.79 30.23
N ARG A 621 17.83 -0.33 29.96
CA ARG A 621 16.81 -0.13 30.99
C ARG A 621 16.15 -1.44 31.43
N ARG A 622 15.80 -2.34 30.47
CA ARG A 622 15.14 -3.64 30.73
C ARG A 622 16.11 -4.78 31.08
N GLY A 623 17.38 -4.61 30.79
CA GLY A 623 18.40 -5.65 30.90
C GLY A 623 18.54 -6.51 29.66
N PHE A 624 19.70 -7.15 29.52
CA PHE A 624 20.09 -7.89 28.32
C PHE A 624 19.28 -9.17 28.04
N MET A 625 18.56 -9.69 29.02
CA MET A 625 17.79 -10.95 28.91
C MET A 625 16.29 -10.74 28.75
N CYS A 626 15.85 -9.54 28.38
CA CYS A 626 14.42 -9.27 28.19
C CYS A 626 13.93 -9.80 26.81
N ASN A 627 12.64 -10.12 26.73
CA ASN A 627 11.99 -10.54 25.47
C ASN A 627 12.20 -9.55 24.34
N TYR A 628 12.29 -8.27 24.66
CA TYR A 628 12.53 -7.21 23.70
C TYR A 628 13.86 -7.37 22.95
N LEU A 629 14.93 -7.78 23.64
CA LEU A 629 16.22 -8.07 23.02
C LEU A 629 16.10 -9.23 22.02
N PHE A 630 15.46 -10.33 22.44
CA PHE A 630 15.31 -11.51 21.59
C PHE A 630 14.40 -11.26 20.39
N GLN A 631 13.37 -10.45 20.53
CA GLN A 631 12.48 -10.08 19.42
C GLN A 631 13.14 -9.11 18.43
N ASN A 632 14.16 -8.37 18.84
CA ASN A 632 14.76 -7.29 18.06
C ASN A 632 16.27 -7.46 17.83
N ILE A 633 16.82 -8.64 18.06
CA ILE A 633 18.27 -8.93 17.90
C ILE A 633 18.78 -8.54 16.51
N SER A 634 18.03 -8.83 15.46
CA SER A 634 18.38 -8.46 14.09
C SER A 634 18.57 -6.95 13.87
N GLY A 635 17.94 -6.13 14.71
CA GLY A 635 18.06 -4.67 14.62
C GLY A 635 19.16 -4.08 15.50
N ILE A 636 19.68 -4.83 16.48
CA ILE A 636 20.74 -4.38 17.39
C ILE A 636 22.11 -4.93 16.98
N PHE A 637 22.13 -6.17 16.53
CA PHE A 637 23.33 -6.86 16.06
C PHE A 637 23.12 -7.29 14.62
N SER A 638 24.10 -7.07 13.77
CA SER A 638 24.16 -7.67 12.43
C SER A 638 24.47 -9.16 12.58
N ALA A 639 23.50 -9.93 13.05
CA ALA A 639 23.68 -11.37 13.24
C ALA A 639 23.65 -12.09 11.89
N PRO A 640 24.49 -13.10 11.66
CA PRO A 640 24.40 -13.96 10.48
C PRO A 640 23.00 -14.59 10.37
N PRO A 641 22.52 -14.86 9.15
CA PRO A 641 21.19 -15.45 8.91
C PRO A 641 20.92 -16.73 9.70
N GLU A 642 21.94 -17.56 9.90
CA GLU A 642 21.86 -18.81 10.66
C GLU A 642 21.55 -18.57 12.14
N VAL A 643 22.09 -17.50 12.71
CA VAL A 643 21.83 -17.10 14.10
C VAL A 643 20.42 -16.55 14.25
N ILE A 644 19.95 -15.76 13.27
CA ILE A 644 18.58 -15.25 13.23
C ILE A 644 17.57 -16.41 13.12
N ASP A 645 17.84 -17.40 12.29
CA ASP A 645 16.99 -18.59 12.13
C ASP A 645 16.93 -19.43 13.42
N ILE A 646 18.04 -19.57 14.13
CA ILE A 646 18.08 -20.25 15.42
C ILE A 646 17.26 -19.47 16.46
N ILE A 647 17.43 -18.16 16.55
CA ILE A 647 16.76 -17.32 17.54
C ILE A 647 15.25 -17.22 17.26
N SER A 648 14.84 -17.18 15.99
CA SER A 648 13.42 -17.16 15.61
C SER A 648 12.64 -18.41 16.03
N LYS A 649 13.34 -19.52 16.27
CA LYS A 649 12.78 -20.79 16.76
C LYS A 649 12.57 -20.83 18.27
N PHE A 650 13.13 -19.87 19.03
CA PHE A 650 12.86 -19.77 20.46
C PHE A 650 11.53 -19.05 20.67
N THR A 651 10.60 -19.73 21.32
CA THR A 651 9.36 -19.11 21.79
C THR A 651 9.68 -18.26 23.01
N PRO A 652 9.45 -16.94 22.99
CA PRO A 652 9.69 -16.12 24.17
C PRO A 652 8.85 -16.60 25.35
N VAL A 653 9.43 -16.68 26.53
CA VAL A 653 8.68 -16.95 27.76
C VAL A 653 7.82 -15.73 28.04
N ALA A 654 6.50 -15.92 28.17
CA ALA A 654 5.59 -14.85 28.54
C ALA A 654 5.96 -14.35 29.94
N GLU A 655 6.33 -13.06 30.05
CA GLU A 655 6.64 -12.43 31.33
C GLU A 655 5.34 -12.20 32.12
N PRO A 656 5.22 -12.74 33.33
CA PRO A 656 4.17 -12.30 34.24
C PRO A 656 4.63 -10.99 34.88
N ASN A 657 4.04 -9.86 34.54
CA ASN A 657 4.24 -8.52 35.10
C ASN A 657 5.70 -8.19 35.47
N PRO A 658 6.47 -7.54 34.59
CA PRO A 658 7.85 -7.20 34.90
C PRO A 658 7.90 -6.31 36.13
N LYS A 659 8.65 -6.71 37.14
CA LYS A 659 9.00 -5.84 38.25
C LYS A 659 10.11 -4.90 37.78
N PRO A 660 10.08 -3.61 38.13
CA PRO A 660 11.13 -2.68 37.77
C PRO A 660 12.50 -3.18 38.31
N ILE A 661 13.47 -3.17 37.43
CA ILE A 661 14.84 -3.57 37.76
C ILE A 661 15.60 -2.30 38.12
N ALA A 662 15.97 -2.14 39.39
CA ALA A 662 16.86 -1.06 39.84
C ALA A 662 18.24 -1.27 39.19
N VAL A 663 18.60 -0.43 38.23
CA VAL A 663 19.97 -0.41 37.67
C VAL A 663 20.89 0.25 38.71
N ILE A 664 21.82 -0.52 39.24
CA ILE A 664 22.82 0.00 40.20
C ILE A 664 23.73 0.98 39.43
N PRO A 665 23.82 2.25 39.81
CA PRO A 665 24.73 3.21 39.19
C PRO A 665 26.17 2.67 39.16
N GLY A 666 26.86 2.83 38.03
CA GLY A 666 28.23 2.32 37.80
C GLY A 666 28.34 0.95 37.12
N THR A 667 27.22 0.28 36.84
CA THR A 667 27.24 -0.99 36.13
C THR A 667 27.37 -0.80 34.61
N VAL A 668 26.87 0.33 34.09
CA VAL A 668 26.90 0.68 32.64
C VAL A 668 28.31 1.19 32.26
N GLU A 669 29.08 1.75 33.17
CA GLU A 669 30.43 2.26 32.90
C GLU A 669 31.47 1.16 32.61
N LYS A 670 31.13 -0.12 32.81
CA LYS A 670 32.00 -1.29 32.57
C LYS A 670 31.71 -2.04 31.28
N LEU A 671 30.77 -1.55 30.47
CA LEU A 671 30.50 -2.11 29.16
C LEU A 671 31.32 -1.35 28.12
N SER A 672 32.27 -2.02 27.46
CA SER A 672 32.97 -1.44 26.32
C SER A 672 32.13 -1.69 25.05
N ILE A 673 31.69 -0.63 24.44
CA ILE A 673 31.01 -0.68 23.15
C ILE A 673 32.02 -0.27 22.08
N ASN A 674 32.27 -1.16 21.13
CA ASN A 674 33.03 -0.80 19.94
C ASN A 674 32.15 0.09 19.05
N THR A 675 32.41 1.39 19.09
CA THR A 675 31.61 2.40 18.37
C THR A 675 31.68 2.28 16.86
N ASN A 676 32.66 1.54 16.30
CA ASN A 676 32.81 1.33 14.87
C ASN A 676 32.06 0.08 14.36
N THR A 677 31.95 -0.96 15.16
CA THR A 677 31.30 -2.23 14.79
C THR A 677 29.93 -2.39 15.47
N GLY A 678 29.64 -1.63 16.49
CA GLY A 678 28.43 -1.79 17.32
C GLY A 678 28.46 -3.02 18.23
N GLU A 679 29.58 -3.71 18.31
CA GLU A 679 29.74 -4.90 19.17
C GLU A 679 29.91 -4.49 20.63
N VAL A 680 29.22 -5.21 21.52
CA VAL A 680 29.32 -5.06 22.96
C VAL A 680 30.17 -6.21 23.50
N GLU A 681 31.38 -5.93 23.97
CA GLU A 681 32.18 -6.92 24.68
C GLU A 681 31.63 -7.13 26.10
N ILE A 682 31.01 -8.28 26.31
CA ILE A 682 30.54 -8.71 27.63
C ILE A 682 31.46 -9.84 28.10
N THR A 683 32.14 -9.65 29.21
CA THR A 683 32.85 -10.78 29.82
C THR A 683 31.84 -11.75 30.44
N ASP A 684 31.88 -13.02 30.07
CA ASP A 684 30.93 -14.09 30.46
C ASP A 684 30.58 -14.12 31.97
N LYS A 685 31.53 -13.79 32.81
CA LYS A 685 31.32 -13.73 34.29
C LYS A 685 30.39 -12.65 34.76
N VAL A 686 30.25 -11.55 34.03
CA VAL A 686 29.38 -10.43 34.43
C VAL A 686 27.93 -10.67 34.06
N ALA A 687 27.68 -11.31 32.92
CA ALA A 687 26.33 -11.65 32.43
C ALA A 687 25.66 -12.71 33.34
N ILE A 688 26.33 -13.80 33.63
CA ILE A 688 25.80 -14.95 34.40
C ILE A 688 25.54 -14.57 35.88
N GLY A 689 26.46 -13.85 36.53
CA GLY A 689 26.30 -13.44 37.91
C GLY A 689 25.15 -12.46 38.15
N LYS A 690 24.78 -11.65 37.15
CA LYS A 690 23.72 -10.66 37.29
C LYS A 690 22.35 -11.18 36.89
N SER A 691 22.27 -12.08 35.91
CA SER A 691 20.98 -12.66 35.50
C SER A 691 20.38 -13.50 36.64
N SER A 692 21.18 -14.30 37.38
CA SER A 692 20.70 -15.06 38.54
C SER A 692 20.28 -14.18 39.71
N ALA A 693 20.94 -13.02 39.92
CA ALA A 693 20.59 -12.05 40.99
C ALA A 693 19.36 -11.21 40.64
N LEU A 694 19.15 -10.93 39.34
CA LEU A 694 18.05 -10.08 38.84
C LEU A 694 16.74 -10.82 38.62
N PHE A 695 16.78 -12.09 38.21
CA PHE A 695 15.59 -12.82 37.80
C PHE A 695 15.13 -13.94 38.73
N GLY A 696 15.92 -14.29 39.77
CA GLY A 696 15.58 -15.36 40.70
C GLY A 696 15.47 -16.76 40.04
N GLU A 697 15.54 -17.82 40.87
CA GLU A 697 15.59 -19.20 40.39
C GLU A 697 14.32 -19.71 39.63
N LYS A 698 13.25 -18.95 39.59
CA LYS A 698 11.94 -19.41 39.08
C LYS A 698 11.63 -19.07 37.62
N ILE A 699 12.49 -18.33 36.90
CA ILE A 699 12.19 -17.81 35.55
C ILE A 699 12.69 -18.73 34.43
N TYR A 700 13.62 -19.63 34.73
CA TYR A 700 14.16 -20.55 33.73
C TYR A 700 13.50 -21.93 33.83
N GLY A 701 12.98 -22.44 32.73
CA GLY A 701 12.55 -23.84 32.68
C GLY A 701 13.72 -24.78 32.91
N VAL A 702 13.46 -25.96 33.45
CA VAL A 702 14.48 -26.98 33.86
C VAL A 702 15.56 -27.21 32.81
N LYS A 703 15.24 -27.20 31.54
CA LYS A 703 16.21 -27.38 30.43
C LYS A 703 17.17 -26.20 30.26
N GLN A 704 16.73 -24.99 30.55
CA GLN A 704 17.58 -23.78 30.49
C GLN A 704 18.52 -23.69 31.70
N GLU A 705 18.06 -24.11 32.87
CA GLU A 705 18.92 -24.27 34.04
C GLU A 705 20.02 -25.31 33.85
N GLU A 706 19.72 -26.44 33.21
CA GLU A 706 20.71 -27.46 32.88
C GLU A 706 21.75 -26.99 31.87
N ALA A 707 21.33 -26.23 30.84
CA ALA A 707 22.25 -25.66 29.85
C ALA A 707 23.17 -24.60 30.48
N LEU A 708 22.66 -23.75 31.37
CA LEU A 708 23.45 -22.76 32.13
C LEU A 708 24.44 -23.43 33.13
N ARG A 709 23.99 -24.47 33.85
CA ARG A 709 24.87 -25.23 34.79
C ARG A 709 25.98 -26.00 34.10
N ASN A 710 25.75 -26.49 32.89
CA ASN A 710 26.70 -27.30 32.14
C ASN A 710 27.69 -26.50 31.29
N GLY A 711 27.64 -25.14 31.34
CA GLY A 711 28.61 -24.27 30.66
C GLY A 711 28.69 -24.49 29.14
N ARG A 712 27.66 -25.01 28.51
CA ARG A 712 27.63 -25.21 27.08
C ARG A 712 27.17 -23.90 26.44
N HIS A 713 28.10 -23.26 25.76
CA HIS A 713 27.84 -22.18 24.84
C HIS A 713 26.94 -22.66 23.69
N TYR A 714 25.88 -21.98 23.43
CA TYR A 714 25.13 -22.07 22.20
C TYR A 714 25.50 -20.89 21.32
#